data_bae619a6a84af7b1f834874f0976f492
#
_entry.id   bae619a6a84af7b1f834874f0976f492
#
_cell.length_a   1.000
_cell.length_b   1.000
_cell.length_c   1.000
_cell.angle_alpha   90.00
_cell.angle_beta   90.00
_cell.angle_gamma   90.00
#
_symmetry.space_group_name_H-M   'P 1'
#
loop_
_entity.id
_entity.type
_entity.pdbx_description
1 polymer ?
#
loop_
_entity_poly.entity_id
_entity_poly.type
_entity_poly.pdbx_seq_one_letter_code
_entity_poly.pdbx_strand_id
1 'polypeptide(L)'
;MLLRAAQSPCWRTAQFAHPSFAGKLRSTRLNGTHLRTFTSNNNSLWSQSTDNKDHSSVKATPTSIPAPSQLANANIIQKTEDSGNAKTPPKKDLLSEPMAAKSEQRKADWAIMKEMAKYLWPKDDWGTKLRVSTALSLLIGAKILNVEIPFYFKNIVDSMNVDFATLGGTAYTVAGSMIIAYGVTRIGATLFQELRNAVFASVAQKAIRKVASNVFEHLLRLDLNFHLSRQTGGLTRAIDRGTKGISFLLTSMVFHVVPTALEISLVCGILTYQYGLQFAAITTTTMIAYTAFTITTTAWRTKFRRQANAADNRGATVAVDSLINYEAVKYFNNEKFEVARYDKALKKYEDASIKVTTSLAFLNSGQNMIFSSALAAMMYLACNGVANGSMSVGDLVMVNQLVFQLSVPLNFLGSVYRELRQSLLDMETLFNLQKVNVTIQERPNAKPLQLIQGGEIRFENVTFGYHPDRPILKNATFTIPAGQKFAIVGPSGCGKSTILRLLFRFYDVQSGRILIDGQDVRDVTVDSLRKAIGVVPQDTPLFNDTIAHNIRYGRIDASDEEVRRAAERAHIHKLIDGLPDGYETAVGERGMMISGGEKQRLAISRLILKDPQLFFFDEATSALDTYTEQALLQNINSILKDKSRTSVFVAHRLRTIADSDQILVLKEGHVAEMGSHRELLERDGIYAELWNTQEQSMAQDNDPEQSQAEDVQPKA
;
A
#
# COMPACT_ATOMS: atom_id res chain seq x y z
N MET A 1 0.60 -52.70 15.65
CA MET A 1 1.47 -51.92 14.79
C MET A 1 1.05 -50.44 14.81
N LEU A 2 0.80 -49.89 15.99
CA LEU A 2 0.37 -48.51 16.23
C LEU A 2 0.85 -48.08 17.64
N LEU A 3 2.18 -48.07 17.84
CA LEU A 3 2.80 -47.60 19.09
C LEU A 3 4.31 -47.49 18.88
N ARG A 4 4.72 -46.48 18.05
CA ARG A 4 6.09 -45.97 18.00
C ARG A 4 6.14 -44.74 17.06
N ALA A 5 5.81 -43.57 17.59
CA ALA A 5 6.28 -42.26 17.13
C ALA A 5 5.75 -41.15 18.07
N ALA A 6 6.22 -41.18 19.30
CA ALA A 6 6.03 -40.07 20.24
C ALA A 6 7.33 -39.94 21.06
N GLN A 7 8.36 -39.39 20.45
CA GLN A 7 9.52 -38.81 21.15
C GLN A 7 10.24 -37.86 20.20
N SER A 8 9.92 -36.60 20.29
CA SER A 8 10.90 -35.51 20.21
C SER A 8 10.22 -34.20 20.69
N PRO A 9 10.84 -33.53 21.66
CA PRO A 9 10.27 -32.35 22.30
C PRO A 9 10.82 -31.10 21.67
N CYS A 10 9.97 -30.13 21.26
CA CYS A 10 10.34 -28.72 21.15
C CYS A 10 9.11 -27.85 20.91
N TRP A 11 8.38 -27.55 21.99
CA TRP A 11 7.56 -26.35 22.05
C TRP A 11 8.10 -25.52 23.21
N ARG A 12 9.01 -24.59 22.90
CA ARG A 12 9.31 -23.44 23.75
C ARG A 12 8.32 -22.33 23.42
N THR A 13 7.43 -22.09 24.35
CA THR A 13 6.64 -20.87 24.48
C THR A 13 7.56 -19.65 24.56
N ALA A 14 7.52 -18.79 23.58
CA ALA A 14 8.13 -17.46 23.65
C ALA A 14 7.19 -16.55 24.46
N GLN A 15 7.46 -16.39 25.73
CA GLN A 15 6.97 -15.28 26.54
C GLN A 15 7.76 -14.04 26.16
N PHE A 16 7.07 -13.01 25.69
CA PHE A 16 7.63 -11.66 25.55
C PHE A 16 7.89 -11.08 26.94
N ALA A 17 9.17 -11.02 27.33
CA ALA A 17 9.61 -10.29 28.50
C ALA A 17 9.99 -8.86 28.08
N HIS A 18 9.35 -7.88 28.69
CA HIS A 18 9.78 -6.49 28.70
C HIS A 18 11.12 -6.35 29.44
N PRO A 19 12.10 -5.60 28.93
CA PRO A 19 13.29 -5.27 29.70
C PRO A 19 12.98 -4.10 30.65
N SER A 20 12.97 -4.40 31.97
CA SER A 20 13.02 -3.39 33.02
C SER A 20 14.46 -2.85 33.15
N PHE A 21 14.63 -1.57 32.91
CA PHE A 21 15.84 -0.84 33.29
C PHE A 21 15.88 -0.66 34.81
N ALA A 22 16.78 -1.36 35.47
CA ALA A 22 17.17 -1.11 36.85
C ALA A 22 18.59 -0.55 36.88
N GLY A 23 18.69 0.77 36.88
CA GLY A 23 19.93 1.52 37.17
C GLY A 23 20.08 1.73 38.64
N LYS A 24 21.18 1.26 39.23
CA LYS A 24 21.63 1.50 40.58
C LYS A 24 21.76 3.02 40.85
N LEU A 25 21.04 3.53 41.82
CA LEU A 25 21.35 4.81 42.48
C LEU A 25 21.60 4.57 43.96
N ARG A 26 22.77 5.00 44.39
CA ARG A 26 23.26 5.03 45.75
C ARG A 26 22.40 5.91 46.62
N SER A 27 22.14 5.43 47.83
CA SER A 27 21.55 6.14 48.96
C SER A 27 22.41 7.31 49.44
N THR A 28 21.79 8.48 49.57
CA THR A 28 22.16 9.47 50.58
C THR A 28 20.87 9.94 51.26
N ARG A 29 20.84 9.71 52.58
CA ARG A 29 19.82 10.20 53.53
C ARG A 29 19.92 11.71 53.62
N LEU A 30 18.78 12.39 53.69
CA LEU A 30 18.56 13.55 54.55
C LEU A 30 17.06 13.73 54.84
N ASN A 31 16.81 14.04 56.12
CA ASN A 31 15.56 14.14 56.85
C ASN A 31 14.63 15.28 56.43
N GLY A 32 13.34 15.10 56.71
CA GLY A 32 12.56 16.21 57.29
C GLY A 32 11.20 16.49 56.63
N THR A 33 10.14 15.87 57.19
CA THR A 33 8.83 16.48 57.54
C THR A 33 8.13 17.45 56.58
N HIS A 34 6.98 17.11 56.05
CA HIS A 34 5.65 17.58 56.42
C HIS A 34 4.55 17.01 55.52
N LEU A 35 3.64 16.28 56.17
CA LEU A 35 2.31 15.95 55.67
C LEU A 35 1.47 17.22 55.49
N ARG A 36 0.73 17.34 54.39
CA ARG A 36 -0.63 17.89 54.37
C ARG A 36 -1.45 17.32 53.23
N THR A 37 -2.39 16.51 53.59
CA THR A 37 -3.62 16.12 52.92
C THR A 37 -4.47 17.36 52.62
N PHE A 38 -5.07 17.44 51.42
CA PHE A 38 -6.32 18.17 51.25
C PHE A 38 -7.23 17.40 50.31
N THR A 39 -8.35 17.01 50.89
CA THR A 39 -9.55 16.42 50.33
C THR A 39 -10.40 17.45 49.61
N SER A 40 -11.12 16.96 48.58
CA SER A 40 -12.34 17.44 47.97
C SER A 40 -13.13 18.59 48.60
N ASN A 41 -13.70 19.50 47.84
CA ASN A 41 -15.16 19.61 47.74
C ASN A 41 -15.66 20.60 46.66
N ASN A 42 -16.78 20.23 46.17
CA ASN A 42 -17.79 20.81 45.33
C ASN A 42 -18.26 22.24 45.63
N ASN A 43 -18.92 22.75 44.62
CA ASN A 43 -20.17 23.55 44.58
C ASN A 43 -20.04 25.06 44.34
N SER A 44 -20.44 25.44 43.12
CA SER A 44 -21.71 26.17 42.81
C SER A 44 -21.85 27.61 43.22
N LEU A 45 -22.50 28.30 42.31
CA LEU A 45 -23.47 29.41 42.43
C LEU A 45 -22.99 30.78 41.94
N TRP A 46 -23.58 31.18 40.83
CA TRP A 46 -24.48 32.32 40.56
C TRP A 46 -24.02 33.71 41.06
N SER A 47 -23.96 34.73 40.24
CA SER A 47 -25.01 35.60 39.74
C SER A 47 -24.41 36.94 39.33
N GLN A 48 -24.86 37.40 38.18
CA GLN A 48 -25.52 38.69 37.89
C GLN A 48 -24.86 39.99 38.35
N SER A 49 -24.70 40.82 37.42
CA SER A 49 -25.39 42.11 37.22
C SER A 49 -24.50 43.33 37.15
N THR A 50 -24.71 44.00 36.10
CA THR A 50 -25.14 45.39 35.87
C THR A 50 -24.10 46.51 35.93
N ASP A 51 -24.07 47.15 34.79
CA ASP A 51 -24.20 48.59 34.51
C ASP A 51 -23.10 49.56 34.94
N ASN A 52 -22.66 50.23 33.98
CA ASN A 52 -22.85 51.66 33.67
C ASN A 52 -21.58 52.50 33.50
N LYS A 53 -21.52 53.08 32.29
CA LYS A 53 -21.27 54.49 31.92
C LYS A 53 -19.91 55.18 32.13
N ASP A 54 -19.48 55.63 30.96
CA ASP A 54 -19.00 56.97 30.60
C ASP A 54 -17.60 57.43 31.06
N HIS A 55 -16.76 57.73 30.21
CA HIS A 55 -16.32 59.01 29.70
C HIS A 55 -14.95 59.01 28.98
N SER A 56 -15.02 59.54 27.77
CA SER A 56 -14.08 60.49 27.13
C SER A 56 -12.67 60.03 26.71
N SER A 57 -12.57 59.92 25.40
CA SER A 57 -11.63 60.64 24.50
C SER A 57 -10.15 60.76 24.90
N VAL A 58 -9.30 60.13 24.09
CA VAL A 58 -8.20 60.83 23.37
C VAL A 58 -7.84 60.02 22.13
N LYS A 59 -7.87 60.68 21.00
CA LYS A 59 -7.42 60.20 19.70
C LYS A 59 -5.90 60.04 19.67
N ALA A 60 -5.41 58.93 19.25
CA ALA A 60 -4.10 58.81 18.63
C ALA A 60 -4.20 57.79 17.50
N THR A 61 -4.12 58.26 16.28
CA THR A 61 -3.97 57.51 15.03
C THR A 61 -2.61 56.83 14.98
N PRO A 62 -2.55 55.54 14.66
CA PRO A 62 -1.36 54.97 14.07
C PRO A 62 -1.59 54.75 12.58
N THR A 63 -0.70 55.30 11.82
CA THR A 63 -0.49 55.18 10.40
C THR A 63 -0.52 53.72 9.94
N SER A 64 -1.44 53.40 9.08
CA SER A 64 -1.57 52.10 8.42
C SER A 64 -0.47 51.96 7.37
N ILE A 65 0.36 50.91 7.52
CA ILE A 65 1.19 50.36 6.45
C ILE A 65 0.27 49.45 5.63
N PRO A 66 0.18 49.60 4.29
CA PRO A 66 -0.71 48.79 3.47
C PRO A 66 -0.18 47.38 3.32
N ALA A 67 -1.01 46.38 3.60
CA ALA A 67 -0.83 45.01 3.27
C ALA A 67 -0.71 44.79 1.75
N PRO A 68 0.11 43.87 1.23
CA PRO A 68 0.18 43.61 -0.19
C PRO A 68 -1.10 42.94 -0.69
N SER A 69 -1.59 43.51 -1.75
CA SER A 69 -2.82 43.25 -2.50
C SER A 69 -3.10 41.76 -2.74
N GLN A 70 -4.12 41.24 -2.08
CA GLN A 70 -4.96 40.17 -2.59
C GLN A 70 -5.89 40.73 -3.64
N LEU A 71 -5.44 40.85 -4.85
CA LEU A 71 -6.30 41.14 -6.01
C LEU A 71 -5.52 40.80 -7.27
N ALA A 72 -5.63 39.58 -7.72
CA ALA A 72 -5.48 39.18 -9.12
C ALA A 72 -5.46 37.64 -9.24
N ASN A 73 -6.55 36.93 -8.88
CA ASN A 73 -6.76 35.55 -9.36
C ASN A 73 -8.17 34.98 -9.08
N ALA A 74 -9.15 35.87 -8.85
CA ALA A 74 -10.54 35.41 -8.66
C ALA A 74 -11.47 35.70 -9.83
N ASN A 75 -11.03 36.35 -10.93
CA ASN A 75 -11.92 36.77 -12.03
C ASN A 75 -11.50 36.32 -13.44
N ILE A 76 -10.72 35.21 -13.57
CA ILE A 76 -10.37 34.66 -14.91
C ILE A 76 -11.05 33.29 -15.17
N ILE A 77 -11.88 32.77 -14.26
CA ILE A 77 -12.57 31.49 -14.49
C ILE A 77 -14.05 31.65 -14.90
N GLN A 78 -14.55 32.82 -15.14
CA GLN A 78 -15.96 32.98 -15.52
C GLN A 78 -16.25 33.77 -16.80
N LYS A 79 -15.36 33.79 -17.77
CA LYS A 79 -15.72 34.32 -19.09
C LYS A 79 -14.85 33.79 -20.22
N THR A 80 -14.99 32.49 -20.53
CA THR A 80 -14.71 31.92 -21.84
C THR A 80 -15.47 30.57 -21.96
N GLU A 81 -16.80 30.67 -21.95
CA GLU A 81 -17.66 29.72 -22.63
C GLU A 81 -18.09 30.46 -23.91
N ASP A 82 -17.41 30.21 -24.99
CA ASP A 82 -17.88 30.04 -26.36
C ASP A 82 -16.70 30.13 -27.32
N SER A 83 -16.14 29.03 -27.65
CA SER A 83 -15.68 28.65 -29.00
C SER A 83 -15.15 27.23 -28.98
N GLY A 84 -15.77 26.37 -29.79
CA GLY A 84 -15.52 24.96 -29.85
C GLY A 84 -14.07 24.60 -30.18
N ASN A 85 -13.54 23.64 -29.50
CA ASN A 85 -12.99 22.43 -30.13
C ASN A 85 -12.38 21.47 -29.10
N ALA A 86 -12.58 20.18 -29.34
CA ALA A 86 -11.84 19.02 -28.85
C ALA A 86 -11.63 18.94 -27.32
N LYS A 87 -12.59 18.36 -26.63
CA LYS A 87 -12.44 17.79 -25.28
C LYS A 87 -11.48 16.63 -25.33
N THR A 88 -10.23 16.83 -24.95
CA THR A 88 -9.40 15.75 -24.44
C THR A 88 -10.10 15.16 -23.22
N PRO A 89 -10.36 13.85 -23.15
CA PRO A 89 -11.01 13.27 -21.97
C PRO A 89 -10.09 13.46 -20.76
N PRO A 90 -10.64 13.89 -19.60
CA PRO A 90 -9.85 13.99 -18.37
C PRO A 90 -9.26 12.63 -18.06
N LYS A 91 -7.96 12.59 -17.72
CA LYS A 91 -7.29 11.37 -17.24
C LYS A 91 -8.13 10.78 -16.11
N LYS A 92 -8.77 9.64 -16.39
CA LYS A 92 -9.56 8.90 -15.39
C LYS A 92 -8.62 8.46 -14.29
N ASP A 93 -8.80 9.05 -13.13
CA ASP A 93 -8.14 8.62 -11.91
C ASP A 93 -8.85 7.35 -11.43
N LEU A 94 -8.27 6.17 -11.71
CA LEU A 94 -8.83 4.85 -11.38
C LEU A 94 -9.12 4.66 -9.88
N LEU A 95 -8.61 5.57 -9.04
CA LEU A 95 -8.84 5.57 -7.59
C LEU A 95 -10.01 6.45 -7.17
N SER A 96 -10.56 7.29 -8.07
CA SER A 96 -11.62 8.27 -7.79
C SER A 96 -12.82 8.17 -8.72
N GLU A 97 -13.06 7.01 -9.36
CA GLU A 97 -14.24 6.86 -10.24
C GLU A 97 -15.56 7.08 -9.47
N PRO A 98 -16.48 7.89 -10.01
CA PRO A 98 -17.82 8.00 -9.49
C PRO A 98 -18.52 6.65 -9.62
N MET A 99 -19.28 6.25 -8.57
CA MET A 99 -20.02 4.99 -8.51
C MET A 99 -20.72 4.70 -9.82
N ALA A 100 -20.32 3.63 -10.48
CA ALA A 100 -21.05 3.04 -11.60
C ALA A 100 -22.51 2.77 -11.22
N ALA A 101 -23.41 2.81 -12.18
CA ALA A 101 -24.84 2.53 -11.94
C ALA A 101 -25.00 1.22 -11.17
N LYS A 102 -25.96 1.15 -10.23
CA LYS A 102 -26.16 -0.03 -9.33
C LYS A 102 -26.16 -1.38 -10.07
N SER A 103 -26.56 -1.41 -11.32
CA SER A 103 -26.57 -2.62 -12.17
C SER A 103 -25.17 -3.06 -12.60
N GLU A 104 -24.30 -2.12 -12.96
CA GLU A 104 -22.91 -2.40 -13.35
C GLU A 104 -22.07 -2.84 -12.16
N GLN A 105 -22.29 -2.23 -11.00
CA GLN A 105 -21.62 -2.60 -9.77
C GLN A 105 -21.96 -4.04 -9.34
N ARG A 106 -23.25 -4.47 -9.48
CA ARG A 106 -23.62 -5.88 -9.21
C ARG A 106 -22.94 -6.86 -10.16
N LYS A 107 -22.74 -6.49 -11.43
CA LYS A 107 -22.01 -7.34 -12.39
C LYS A 107 -20.54 -7.43 -12.03
N ALA A 108 -19.91 -6.33 -11.61
CA ALA A 108 -18.53 -6.31 -11.13
C ALA A 108 -18.38 -7.16 -9.86
N ASP A 109 -19.24 -6.98 -8.85
CA ASP A 109 -19.26 -7.77 -7.61
C ASP A 109 -19.36 -9.28 -7.90
N TRP A 110 -20.26 -9.67 -8.83
CA TRP A 110 -20.44 -11.07 -9.24
C TRP A 110 -19.22 -11.63 -9.99
N ALA A 111 -18.58 -10.81 -10.85
CA ALA A 111 -17.36 -11.21 -11.54
C ALA A 111 -16.20 -11.43 -10.56
N ILE A 112 -16.07 -10.58 -9.54
CA ILE A 112 -15.07 -10.73 -8.47
C ILE A 112 -15.32 -12.02 -7.68
N MET A 113 -16.56 -12.28 -7.26
CA MET A 113 -16.92 -13.52 -6.55
C MET A 113 -16.63 -14.76 -7.37
N LYS A 114 -16.93 -14.73 -8.68
CA LYS A 114 -16.61 -15.83 -9.60
C LYS A 114 -15.11 -16.06 -9.77
N GLU A 115 -14.34 -14.98 -9.81
CA GLU A 115 -12.87 -15.08 -9.89
C GLU A 115 -12.30 -15.66 -8.58
N MET A 116 -12.80 -15.23 -7.43
CA MET A 116 -12.40 -15.79 -6.13
C MET A 116 -12.77 -17.26 -5.97
N ALA A 117 -13.91 -17.69 -6.51
CA ALA A 117 -14.31 -19.09 -6.50
C ALA A 117 -13.30 -20.00 -7.22
N LYS A 118 -12.61 -19.51 -8.25
CA LYS A 118 -11.54 -20.27 -8.93
C LYS A 118 -10.32 -20.52 -8.02
N TYR A 119 -10.02 -19.59 -7.11
CA TYR A 119 -8.93 -19.78 -6.13
C TYR A 119 -9.30 -20.73 -4.99
N LEU A 120 -10.60 -20.82 -4.65
CA LEU A 120 -11.09 -21.83 -3.70
C LEU A 120 -11.14 -23.23 -4.29
N TRP A 121 -11.42 -23.35 -5.62
CA TRP A 121 -11.52 -24.62 -6.31
C TRP A 121 -10.57 -24.68 -7.51
N PRO A 122 -9.24 -24.68 -7.26
CA PRO A 122 -8.25 -24.70 -8.33
C PRO A 122 -8.31 -26.02 -9.11
N LYS A 123 -8.06 -25.96 -10.43
CA LYS A 123 -8.13 -27.15 -11.29
C LYS A 123 -7.07 -28.19 -10.93
N ASP A 124 -5.88 -27.75 -10.56
CA ASP A 124 -4.67 -28.57 -10.48
C ASP A 124 -4.21 -28.92 -9.05
N ASP A 125 -4.87 -28.39 -8.00
CA ASP A 125 -4.52 -28.67 -6.59
C ASP A 125 -5.61 -29.50 -5.90
N TRP A 126 -5.43 -30.83 -5.96
CA TRP A 126 -6.32 -31.79 -5.30
C TRP A 126 -6.31 -31.65 -3.77
N GLY A 127 -5.15 -31.28 -3.19
CA GLY A 127 -5.04 -31.06 -1.76
C GLY A 127 -5.89 -29.90 -1.24
N THR A 128 -6.00 -28.80 -2.01
CA THR A 128 -6.89 -27.68 -1.69
C THR A 128 -8.35 -28.08 -1.79
N LYS A 129 -8.76 -28.83 -2.83
CA LYS A 129 -10.12 -29.34 -2.99
C LYS A 129 -10.55 -30.21 -1.80
N LEU A 130 -9.69 -31.15 -1.39
CA LEU A 130 -9.95 -32.02 -0.24
C LEU A 130 -10.16 -31.22 1.05
N ARG A 131 -9.32 -30.21 1.31
CA ARG A 131 -9.46 -29.35 2.48
C ARG A 131 -10.76 -28.52 2.46
N VAL A 132 -11.14 -27.98 1.31
CA VAL A 132 -12.41 -27.26 1.16
C VAL A 132 -13.60 -28.19 1.41
N SER A 133 -13.59 -29.42 0.84
CA SER A 133 -14.64 -30.41 1.07
C SER A 133 -14.74 -30.82 2.53
N THR A 134 -13.60 -31.09 3.18
CA THR A 134 -13.56 -31.41 4.62
C THR A 134 -14.10 -30.24 5.46
N ALA A 135 -13.73 -29.01 5.14
CA ALA A 135 -14.23 -27.83 5.85
C ALA A 135 -15.76 -27.68 5.71
N LEU A 136 -16.31 -27.93 4.51
CA LEU A 136 -17.76 -27.91 4.28
C LEU A 136 -18.48 -29.04 5.03
N SER A 137 -17.94 -30.25 5.04
CA SER A 137 -18.48 -31.37 5.81
C SER A 137 -18.52 -31.10 7.31
N LEU A 138 -17.42 -30.54 7.87
CA LEU A 138 -17.33 -30.12 9.26
C LEU A 138 -18.32 -28.99 9.59
N LEU A 139 -18.54 -28.06 8.65
CA LEU A 139 -19.53 -26.99 8.79
C LEU A 139 -20.95 -27.58 8.93
N ILE A 140 -21.33 -28.47 8.01
CA ILE A 140 -22.66 -29.10 8.03
C ILE A 140 -22.81 -29.90 9.33
N GLY A 141 -21.83 -30.73 9.69
CA GLY A 141 -21.84 -31.50 10.93
C GLY A 141 -21.96 -30.62 12.17
N ALA A 142 -21.19 -29.53 12.26
CA ALA A 142 -21.28 -28.58 13.37
C ALA A 142 -22.67 -27.95 13.49
N LYS A 143 -23.33 -27.64 12.37
CA LYS A 143 -24.66 -27.01 12.36
C LYS A 143 -25.75 -28.00 12.73
N ILE A 144 -25.66 -29.24 12.28
CA ILE A 144 -26.58 -30.33 12.71
C ILE A 144 -26.48 -30.52 14.24
N LEU A 145 -25.25 -30.69 14.76
CA LEU A 145 -25.05 -30.85 16.20
C LEU A 145 -25.54 -29.62 16.99
N ASN A 146 -25.37 -28.40 16.50
CA ASN A 146 -25.88 -27.22 17.16
C ASN A 146 -27.42 -27.19 17.25
N VAL A 147 -28.10 -27.65 16.21
CA VAL A 147 -29.56 -27.69 16.16
C VAL A 147 -30.13 -28.83 17.05
N GLU A 148 -29.34 -29.88 17.29
CA GLU A 148 -29.70 -30.97 18.22
C GLU A 148 -29.66 -30.56 19.71
N ILE A 149 -28.89 -29.55 20.08
CA ILE A 149 -28.75 -29.08 21.46
C ILE A 149 -30.07 -28.70 22.11
N PRO A 150 -30.95 -27.90 21.51
CA PRO A 150 -32.29 -27.59 22.03
C PRO A 150 -33.18 -28.81 22.26
N PHE A 151 -33.08 -29.86 21.42
CA PHE A 151 -33.83 -31.10 21.59
C PHE A 151 -33.46 -31.87 22.86
N TYR A 152 -32.14 -32.01 23.10
CA TYR A 152 -31.70 -32.64 24.37
C TYR A 152 -32.18 -31.84 25.58
N PHE A 153 -32.10 -30.50 25.48
CA PHE A 153 -32.56 -29.65 26.58
C PHE A 153 -34.07 -29.75 26.82
N LYS A 154 -34.89 -29.77 25.74
CA LYS A 154 -36.33 -30.07 25.82
C LYS A 154 -36.58 -31.37 26.59
N ASN A 155 -35.93 -32.47 26.15
CA ASN A 155 -36.12 -33.79 26.73
C ASN A 155 -35.71 -33.83 28.21
N ILE A 156 -34.66 -33.10 28.60
CA ILE A 156 -34.24 -32.97 30.00
C ILE A 156 -35.36 -32.29 30.82
N VAL A 157 -35.89 -31.14 30.31
CA VAL A 157 -36.95 -30.41 31.01
C VAL A 157 -38.24 -31.26 31.13
N ASP A 158 -38.64 -31.94 30.07
CA ASP A 158 -39.81 -32.82 30.08
C ASP A 158 -39.63 -34.01 31.02
N SER A 159 -38.41 -34.61 31.07
CA SER A 159 -38.10 -35.70 32.01
C SER A 159 -38.07 -35.26 33.48
N MET A 160 -37.81 -34.00 33.75
CA MET A 160 -37.84 -33.43 35.10
C MET A 160 -39.24 -32.94 35.55
N ASN A 161 -40.17 -32.81 34.62
CA ASN A 161 -41.55 -32.40 34.91
C ASN A 161 -42.50 -33.60 35.24
N VAL A 162 -41.93 -34.76 35.48
CA VAL A 162 -42.66 -36.00 35.86
C VAL A 162 -42.53 -36.23 37.38
N ASP A 163 -43.56 -36.74 38.02
CA ASP A 163 -43.57 -36.97 39.45
C ASP A 163 -42.49 -38.00 39.85
N PHE A 164 -41.39 -37.53 40.46
CA PHE A 164 -40.27 -38.36 40.85
C PHE A 164 -40.64 -39.46 41.89
N ALA A 165 -41.77 -39.27 42.58
CA ALA A 165 -42.24 -40.26 43.57
C ALA A 165 -42.75 -41.57 42.94
N THR A 166 -43.20 -41.51 41.69
CA THR A 166 -43.82 -42.68 41.00
C THR A 166 -42.84 -43.43 40.09
N LEU A 167 -41.81 -42.81 39.55
CA LEU A 167 -40.91 -43.42 38.55
C LEU A 167 -39.56 -43.91 39.11
N GLY A 168 -39.20 -43.63 40.33
CA GLY A 168 -38.00 -44.16 41.00
C GLY A 168 -36.68 -43.80 40.26
N GLY A 169 -35.65 -44.64 40.41
CA GLY A 169 -34.32 -44.42 39.91
C GLY A 169 -34.14 -44.37 38.37
N THR A 170 -35.14 -44.79 37.58
CA THR A 170 -35.10 -44.82 36.12
C THR A 170 -35.20 -43.42 35.51
N ALA A 171 -35.99 -42.53 36.07
CA ALA A 171 -36.12 -41.13 35.60
C ALA A 171 -34.79 -40.39 35.82
N TYR A 172 -34.05 -40.66 36.90
CA TYR A 172 -32.78 -40.03 37.19
C TYR A 172 -31.68 -40.47 36.23
N THR A 173 -31.66 -41.78 35.86
CA THR A 173 -30.69 -42.31 34.88
C THR A 173 -30.94 -41.77 33.47
N VAL A 174 -32.20 -41.62 33.06
CA VAL A 174 -32.58 -41.03 31.74
C VAL A 174 -32.19 -39.56 31.67
N ALA A 175 -32.57 -38.75 32.67
CA ALA A 175 -32.17 -37.35 32.71
C ALA A 175 -30.65 -37.18 32.74
N GLY A 176 -29.89 -38.00 33.51
CA GLY A 176 -28.46 -38.02 33.56
C GLY A 176 -27.79 -38.35 32.21
N SER A 177 -28.32 -39.35 31.49
CA SER A 177 -27.80 -39.72 30.16
C SER A 177 -28.04 -38.59 29.12
N MET A 178 -29.19 -37.89 29.18
CA MET A 178 -29.50 -36.77 28.32
C MET A 178 -28.61 -35.53 28.60
N ILE A 179 -28.29 -35.27 29.87
CA ILE A 179 -27.33 -34.21 30.25
C ILE A 179 -25.94 -34.50 29.69
N ILE A 180 -25.49 -35.75 29.76
CA ILE A 180 -24.21 -36.16 29.18
C ILE A 180 -24.27 -36.00 27.64
N ALA A 181 -25.31 -36.47 26.99
CA ALA A 181 -25.51 -36.33 25.55
C ALA A 181 -25.52 -34.85 25.12
N TYR A 182 -26.20 -33.98 25.85
CA TYR A 182 -26.17 -32.53 25.66
C TYR A 182 -24.73 -31.97 25.74
N GLY A 183 -23.98 -32.36 26.77
CA GLY A 183 -22.59 -31.92 26.94
C GLY A 183 -21.70 -32.40 25.81
N VAL A 184 -21.75 -33.66 25.42
CA VAL A 184 -20.99 -34.24 24.32
C VAL A 184 -21.32 -33.59 22.98
N THR A 185 -22.61 -33.38 22.68
CA THR A 185 -23.08 -32.73 21.46
C THR A 185 -22.56 -31.29 21.37
N ARG A 186 -22.61 -30.55 22.48
CA ARG A 186 -22.11 -29.16 22.55
C ARG A 186 -20.59 -29.07 22.34
N ILE A 187 -19.84 -29.98 22.96
CA ILE A 187 -18.38 -30.11 22.76
C ILE A 187 -18.09 -30.48 21.32
N GLY A 188 -18.80 -31.47 20.77
CA GLY A 188 -18.65 -31.91 19.39
C GLY A 188 -18.91 -30.80 18.37
N ALA A 189 -19.99 -30.03 18.56
CA ALA A 189 -20.31 -28.89 17.71
C ALA A 189 -19.20 -27.84 17.71
N THR A 190 -18.66 -27.50 18.89
CA THR A 190 -17.55 -26.56 19.03
C THR A 190 -16.26 -27.10 18.39
N LEU A 191 -15.95 -28.38 18.64
CA LEU A 191 -14.77 -29.05 18.05
C LEU A 191 -14.83 -29.04 16.52
N PHE A 192 -15.98 -29.36 15.92
CA PHE A 192 -16.15 -29.34 14.47
C PHE A 192 -16.01 -27.92 13.92
N GLN A 193 -16.48 -26.91 14.64
CA GLN A 193 -16.33 -25.51 14.27
C GLN A 193 -14.87 -25.08 14.26
N GLU A 194 -14.11 -25.40 15.32
CA GLU A 194 -12.69 -25.03 15.40
C GLU A 194 -11.82 -25.82 14.40
N LEU A 195 -12.12 -27.11 14.22
CA LEU A 195 -11.41 -27.93 13.23
C LEU A 195 -11.66 -27.41 11.80
N ARG A 196 -12.90 -27.01 11.47
CA ARG A 196 -13.22 -26.32 10.21
C ARG A 196 -12.38 -25.06 10.05
N ASN A 197 -12.27 -24.21 11.08
CA ASN A 197 -11.50 -22.96 11.05
C ASN A 197 -10.02 -23.26 10.75
N ALA A 198 -9.43 -24.23 11.43
CA ALA A 198 -8.04 -24.64 11.24
C ALA A 198 -7.76 -25.18 9.82
N VAL A 199 -8.63 -26.04 9.30
CA VAL A 199 -8.48 -26.61 7.95
C VAL A 199 -8.60 -25.52 6.87
N PHE A 200 -9.60 -24.64 7.00
CA PHE A 200 -9.84 -23.61 6.01
C PHE A 200 -8.80 -22.48 6.02
N ALA A 201 -8.19 -22.18 7.16
CA ALA A 201 -7.18 -21.13 7.28
C ALA A 201 -6.04 -21.30 6.26
N SER A 202 -5.57 -22.55 6.07
CA SER A 202 -4.50 -22.85 5.11
C SER A 202 -4.91 -22.56 3.66
N VAL A 203 -6.19 -22.79 3.31
CA VAL A 203 -6.74 -22.52 1.97
C VAL A 203 -6.82 -21.02 1.72
N ALA A 204 -7.36 -20.27 2.68
CA ALA A 204 -7.48 -18.81 2.58
C ALA A 204 -6.09 -18.14 2.43
N GLN A 205 -5.11 -18.53 3.26
CA GLN A 205 -3.76 -17.93 3.19
C GLN A 205 -3.03 -18.24 1.88
N LYS A 206 -3.19 -19.47 1.34
CA LYS A 206 -2.62 -19.81 0.02
C LYS A 206 -3.23 -18.96 -1.08
N ALA A 207 -4.56 -18.77 -1.07
CA ALA A 207 -5.25 -17.94 -2.07
C ALA A 207 -4.78 -16.48 -1.99
N ILE A 208 -4.72 -15.90 -0.79
CA ILE A 208 -4.25 -14.52 -0.55
C ILE A 208 -2.83 -14.34 -1.07
N ARG A 209 -1.90 -15.25 -0.71
CA ARG A 209 -0.52 -15.19 -1.16
C ARG A 209 -0.40 -15.23 -2.68
N LYS A 210 -1.16 -16.12 -3.34
CA LYS A 210 -1.11 -16.25 -4.79
C LYS A 210 -1.62 -15.00 -5.50
N VAL A 211 -2.73 -14.43 -5.03
CA VAL A 211 -3.28 -13.19 -5.61
C VAL A 211 -2.32 -12.02 -5.38
N ALA A 212 -1.82 -11.85 -4.17
CA ALA A 212 -0.87 -10.78 -3.84
C ALA A 212 0.40 -10.86 -4.71
N SER A 213 0.97 -12.06 -4.87
CA SER A 213 2.15 -12.28 -5.71
C SER A 213 1.87 -11.96 -7.19
N ASN A 214 0.73 -12.42 -7.73
CA ASN A 214 0.36 -12.16 -9.13
C ASN A 214 0.15 -10.66 -9.40
N VAL A 215 -0.51 -9.94 -8.46
CA VAL A 215 -0.71 -8.49 -8.59
C VAL A 215 0.61 -7.75 -8.50
N PHE A 216 1.48 -8.12 -7.57
CA PHE A 216 2.80 -7.50 -7.41
C PHE A 216 3.67 -7.71 -8.65
N GLU A 217 3.71 -8.94 -9.19
CA GLU A 217 4.39 -9.26 -10.44
C GLU A 217 3.86 -8.42 -11.60
N HIS A 218 2.52 -8.30 -11.72
CA HIS A 218 1.91 -7.48 -12.77
C HIS A 218 2.30 -6.00 -12.63
N LEU A 219 2.28 -5.45 -11.42
CA LEU A 219 2.68 -4.06 -11.18
C LEU A 219 4.15 -3.80 -11.55
N LEU A 220 5.05 -4.75 -11.31
CA LEU A 220 6.45 -4.63 -11.72
C LEU A 220 6.65 -4.69 -13.25
N ARG A 221 5.68 -5.27 -13.99
CA ARG A 221 5.69 -5.30 -15.46
C ARG A 221 5.08 -4.05 -16.10
N LEU A 222 4.41 -3.19 -15.33
CA LEU A 222 3.83 -1.95 -15.86
C LEU A 222 4.91 -0.93 -16.20
N ASP A 223 4.58 -0.02 -17.10
CA ASP A 223 5.49 0.99 -17.65
C ASP A 223 5.91 2.04 -16.62
N LEU A 224 7.05 2.66 -16.86
CA LEU A 224 7.58 3.73 -16.05
C LEU A 224 6.59 4.90 -15.92
N ASN A 225 5.85 5.24 -16.99
CA ASN A 225 4.85 6.31 -16.97
C ASN A 225 3.72 6.05 -15.95
N PHE A 226 3.30 4.79 -15.80
CA PHE A 226 2.33 4.42 -14.77
C PHE A 226 2.86 4.70 -13.35
N HIS A 227 4.11 4.34 -13.08
CA HIS A 227 4.74 4.54 -11.78
C HIS A 227 5.02 6.02 -11.47
N LEU A 228 5.44 6.80 -12.46
CA LEU A 228 5.68 8.25 -12.31
C LEU A 228 4.39 9.06 -12.17
N SER A 229 3.29 8.61 -12.80
CA SER A 229 2.01 9.32 -12.75
C SER A 229 1.21 9.07 -11.46
N ARG A 230 1.63 8.15 -10.60
CA ARG A 230 0.89 7.73 -9.39
C ARG A 230 1.75 7.79 -8.14
N GLN A 231 1.09 8.07 -7.02
CA GLN A 231 1.74 8.01 -5.71
C GLN A 231 1.97 6.55 -5.29
N THR A 232 3.22 6.16 -5.07
CA THR A 232 3.62 4.81 -4.65
C THR A 232 2.88 4.36 -3.38
N GLY A 233 2.68 5.26 -2.42
CA GLY A 233 1.92 4.98 -1.20
C GLY A 233 0.45 4.63 -1.46
N GLY A 234 -0.16 5.16 -2.53
CA GLY A 234 -1.52 4.80 -2.96
C GLY A 234 -1.61 3.37 -3.49
N LEU A 235 -0.63 2.93 -4.26
CA LEU A 235 -0.54 1.56 -4.78
C LEU A 235 -0.35 0.53 -3.67
N THR A 236 0.57 0.79 -2.74
CA THR A 236 0.82 -0.10 -1.59
C THR A 236 -0.44 -0.25 -0.74
N ARG A 237 -1.15 0.84 -0.45
CA ARG A 237 -2.43 0.80 0.27
C ARG A 237 -3.52 0.05 -0.50
N ALA A 238 -3.57 0.15 -1.83
CA ALA A 238 -4.54 -0.59 -2.64
C ALA A 238 -4.28 -2.10 -2.58
N ILE A 239 -3.01 -2.54 -2.63
CA ILE A 239 -2.62 -3.94 -2.47
C ILE A 239 -3.01 -4.45 -1.06
N ASP A 240 -2.64 -3.71 -0.01
CA ASP A 240 -2.93 -4.09 1.38
C ASP A 240 -4.44 -4.20 1.65
N ARG A 241 -5.23 -3.21 1.22
CA ARG A 241 -6.69 -3.26 1.35
C ARG A 241 -7.32 -4.36 0.53
N GLY A 242 -6.88 -4.53 -0.72
CA GLY A 242 -7.41 -5.58 -1.59
C GLY A 242 -7.12 -6.98 -1.06
N THR A 243 -5.93 -7.25 -0.55
CA THR A 243 -5.57 -8.55 0.06
C THR A 243 -6.33 -8.82 1.36
N LYS A 244 -6.53 -7.79 2.21
CA LYS A 244 -7.41 -7.87 3.39
C LYS A 244 -8.87 -8.11 2.98
N GLY A 245 -9.33 -7.46 1.90
CA GLY A 245 -10.65 -7.67 1.31
C GLY A 245 -10.87 -9.11 0.85
N ILE A 246 -9.89 -9.71 0.19
CA ILE A 246 -9.91 -11.13 -0.21
C ILE A 246 -10.04 -12.03 1.01
N SER A 247 -9.20 -11.80 2.03
CA SER A 247 -9.25 -12.54 3.29
C SER A 247 -10.64 -12.50 3.91
N PHE A 248 -11.20 -11.30 4.05
CA PHE A 248 -12.51 -11.11 4.64
C PHE A 248 -13.63 -11.76 3.81
N LEU A 249 -13.61 -11.62 2.49
CA LEU A 249 -14.60 -12.24 1.60
C LEU A 249 -14.61 -13.77 1.78
N LEU A 250 -13.44 -14.41 1.69
CA LEU A 250 -13.31 -15.86 1.77
C LEU A 250 -13.75 -16.38 3.15
N THR A 251 -13.30 -15.74 4.22
CA THR A 251 -13.65 -16.15 5.59
C THR A 251 -15.12 -15.88 5.89
N SER A 252 -15.66 -14.72 5.47
CA SER A 252 -17.06 -14.37 5.74
C SER A 252 -18.04 -15.29 5.04
N MET A 253 -17.76 -15.70 3.79
CA MET A 253 -18.62 -16.64 3.08
C MET A 253 -18.70 -17.98 3.79
N VAL A 254 -17.57 -18.56 4.19
CA VAL A 254 -17.48 -19.87 4.81
C VAL A 254 -17.88 -19.87 6.28
N PHE A 255 -17.57 -18.79 7.04
CA PHE A 255 -17.77 -18.78 8.49
C PHE A 255 -19.05 -18.08 8.94
N HIS A 256 -19.63 -17.19 8.12
CA HIS A 256 -20.80 -16.42 8.49
C HIS A 256 -21.98 -16.61 7.54
N VAL A 257 -21.83 -16.33 6.25
CA VAL A 257 -22.98 -16.29 5.32
C VAL A 257 -23.59 -17.67 5.12
N VAL A 258 -22.80 -18.66 4.69
CA VAL A 258 -23.28 -20.02 4.43
C VAL A 258 -23.78 -20.72 5.70
N PRO A 259 -23.05 -20.69 6.85
CA PRO A 259 -23.55 -21.28 8.08
C PRO A 259 -24.85 -20.66 8.60
N THR A 260 -24.98 -19.33 8.51
CA THR A 260 -26.18 -18.63 8.96
C THR A 260 -27.39 -18.98 8.08
N ALA A 261 -27.23 -19.01 6.76
CA ALA A 261 -28.31 -19.39 5.85
C ALA A 261 -28.78 -20.84 6.10
N LEU A 262 -27.84 -21.76 6.32
CA LEU A 262 -28.15 -23.16 6.64
C LEU A 262 -28.87 -23.27 7.98
N GLU A 263 -28.43 -22.56 9.02
CA GLU A 263 -29.03 -22.56 10.35
C GLU A 263 -30.44 -22.01 10.33
N ILE A 264 -30.67 -20.88 9.65
CA ILE A 264 -32.03 -20.31 9.48
C ILE A 264 -32.95 -21.33 8.80
N SER A 265 -32.48 -21.96 7.71
CA SER A 265 -33.26 -22.94 6.96
C SER A 265 -33.61 -24.16 7.81
N LEU A 266 -32.66 -24.67 8.60
CA LEU A 266 -32.88 -25.80 9.52
C LEU A 266 -33.88 -25.44 10.63
N VAL A 267 -33.70 -24.28 11.29
CA VAL A 267 -34.59 -23.85 12.38
C VAL A 267 -36.00 -23.59 11.86
N CYS A 268 -36.15 -22.90 10.73
CA CYS A 268 -37.48 -22.70 10.12
C CYS A 268 -38.15 -24.05 9.74
N GLY A 269 -37.37 -24.98 9.17
CA GLY A 269 -37.89 -26.32 8.84
C GLY A 269 -38.39 -27.09 10.06
N ILE A 270 -37.62 -27.08 11.15
CA ILE A 270 -37.97 -27.75 12.41
C ILE A 270 -39.23 -27.10 13.04
N LEU A 271 -39.26 -25.78 13.12
CA LEU A 271 -40.42 -25.07 13.68
C LEU A 271 -41.68 -25.34 12.86
N THR A 272 -41.60 -25.44 11.53
CA THR A 272 -42.72 -25.79 10.67
C THR A 272 -43.21 -27.22 10.92
N TYR A 273 -42.26 -28.17 10.98
CA TYR A 273 -42.58 -29.59 11.11
C TYR A 273 -43.18 -29.95 12.49
N GLN A 274 -42.61 -29.39 13.57
CA GLN A 274 -43.03 -29.76 14.94
C GLN A 274 -44.15 -28.91 15.51
N TYR A 275 -44.15 -27.59 15.23
CA TYR A 275 -45.07 -26.64 15.89
C TYR A 275 -46.04 -25.96 14.93
N GLY A 276 -45.96 -26.28 13.64
CA GLY A 276 -46.86 -25.77 12.64
C GLY A 276 -46.48 -24.43 12.03
N LEU A 277 -47.29 -23.99 11.06
CA LEU A 277 -47.00 -22.87 10.18
C LEU A 277 -46.93 -21.51 10.93
N GLN A 278 -47.61 -21.36 12.05
CA GLN A 278 -47.67 -20.09 12.80
C GLN A 278 -46.28 -19.67 13.34
N PHE A 279 -45.54 -20.61 13.92
CA PHE A 279 -44.15 -20.33 14.41
C PHE A 279 -43.20 -20.02 13.29
N ALA A 280 -43.30 -20.75 12.19
CA ALA A 280 -42.49 -20.49 11.00
C ALA A 280 -42.82 -19.12 10.35
N ALA A 281 -44.09 -18.73 10.32
CA ALA A 281 -44.53 -17.44 9.79
C ALA A 281 -43.97 -16.27 10.61
N ILE A 282 -44.02 -16.35 11.94
CA ILE A 282 -43.42 -15.33 12.82
C ILE A 282 -41.91 -15.26 12.60
N THR A 283 -41.23 -16.41 12.57
CA THR A 283 -39.78 -16.46 12.35
C THR A 283 -39.41 -15.85 11.00
N THR A 284 -40.08 -16.25 9.92
CA THR A 284 -39.82 -15.73 8.56
C THR A 284 -40.11 -14.24 8.46
N THR A 285 -41.24 -13.77 9.02
CA THR A 285 -41.58 -12.34 9.05
C THR A 285 -40.52 -11.52 9.82
N THR A 286 -40.08 -12.04 10.96
CA THR A 286 -39.00 -11.42 11.74
C THR A 286 -37.71 -11.31 10.95
N MET A 287 -37.34 -12.39 10.22
CA MET A 287 -36.15 -12.40 9.38
C MET A 287 -36.22 -11.37 8.26
N ILE A 288 -37.40 -11.26 7.61
CA ILE A 288 -37.61 -10.26 6.55
C ILE A 288 -37.54 -8.84 7.14
N ALA A 289 -38.26 -8.58 8.24
CA ALA A 289 -38.27 -7.28 8.90
C ALA A 289 -36.86 -6.87 9.39
N TYR A 290 -36.18 -7.80 10.03
CA TYR A 290 -34.82 -7.60 10.50
C TYR A 290 -33.83 -7.27 9.35
N THR A 291 -33.91 -8.05 8.27
CA THR A 291 -33.06 -7.86 7.10
C THR A 291 -33.36 -6.53 6.40
N ALA A 292 -34.64 -6.22 6.19
CA ALA A 292 -35.07 -4.96 5.57
C ALA A 292 -34.63 -3.74 6.40
N PHE A 293 -34.85 -3.77 7.73
CA PHE A 293 -34.38 -2.72 8.63
C PHE A 293 -32.86 -2.57 8.61
N THR A 294 -32.12 -3.69 8.65
CA THR A 294 -30.65 -3.69 8.61
C THR A 294 -30.12 -3.09 7.32
N ILE A 295 -30.68 -3.46 6.17
CA ILE A 295 -30.24 -2.95 4.86
C ILE A 295 -30.52 -1.45 4.74
N THR A 296 -31.75 -1.01 5.06
CA THR A 296 -32.15 0.40 4.94
C THR A 296 -31.37 1.30 5.87
N THR A 297 -31.25 0.92 7.15
CA THR A 297 -30.47 1.68 8.14
C THR A 297 -28.98 1.69 7.81
N THR A 298 -28.42 0.57 7.32
CA THR A 298 -27.02 0.51 6.91
C THR A 298 -26.75 1.40 5.70
N ALA A 299 -27.65 1.45 4.74
CA ALA A 299 -27.52 2.36 3.59
C ALA A 299 -27.50 3.83 4.02
N TRP A 300 -28.38 4.22 4.96
CA TRP A 300 -28.39 5.56 5.54
C TRP A 300 -27.08 5.88 6.31
N ARG A 301 -26.58 4.95 7.12
CA ARG A 301 -25.33 5.10 7.90
C ARG A 301 -24.08 5.24 7.05
N THR A 302 -24.07 4.68 5.85
CA THR A 302 -22.91 4.73 4.94
C THR A 302 -22.47 6.17 4.65
N LYS A 303 -23.39 7.14 4.63
CA LYS A 303 -23.08 8.57 4.48
C LYS A 303 -22.15 9.08 5.58
N PHE A 304 -22.45 8.77 6.84
CA PHE A 304 -21.66 9.22 7.98
C PHE A 304 -20.27 8.56 8.00
N ARG A 305 -20.21 7.26 7.67
CA ARG A 305 -18.94 6.54 7.60
C ARG A 305 -18.02 7.07 6.51
N ARG A 306 -18.57 7.47 5.35
CA ARG A 306 -17.78 8.13 4.31
C ARG A 306 -17.22 9.48 4.76
N GLN A 307 -18.01 10.26 5.49
CA GLN A 307 -17.55 11.52 6.04
C GLN A 307 -16.43 11.32 7.06
N ALA A 308 -16.56 10.34 7.95
CA ALA A 308 -15.53 9.98 8.93
C ALA A 308 -14.24 9.52 8.23
N ASN A 309 -14.31 8.62 7.26
CA ASN A 309 -13.15 8.14 6.51
C ASN A 309 -12.45 9.26 5.72
N ALA A 310 -13.21 10.19 5.14
CA ALA A 310 -12.64 11.33 4.45
C ALA A 310 -11.91 12.29 5.40
N ALA A 311 -12.47 12.50 6.60
CA ALA A 311 -11.86 13.33 7.63
C ALA A 311 -10.59 12.67 8.21
N ASP A 312 -10.62 11.35 8.45
CA ASP A 312 -9.48 10.55 8.91
C ASP A 312 -8.32 10.59 7.90
N ASN A 313 -8.61 10.34 6.63
CA ASN A 313 -7.62 10.42 5.57
C ASN A 313 -6.98 11.82 5.48
N ARG A 314 -7.77 12.87 5.68
CA ARG A 314 -7.25 14.25 5.67
C ARG A 314 -6.35 14.51 6.87
N GLY A 315 -6.73 14.03 8.07
CA GLY A 315 -5.88 14.10 9.26
C GLY A 315 -4.55 13.37 9.05
N ALA A 316 -4.61 12.14 8.56
CA ALA A 316 -3.42 11.36 8.26
C ALA A 316 -2.51 12.05 7.22
N THR A 317 -3.08 12.68 6.19
CA THR A 317 -2.29 13.42 5.19
C THR A 317 -1.57 14.61 5.83
N VAL A 318 -2.24 15.39 6.69
CA VAL A 318 -1.63 16.53 7.38
C VAL A 318 -0.48 16.07 8.27
N ALA A 319 -0.68 15.00 9.05
CA ALA A 319 0.36 14.46 9.91
C ALA A 319 1.60 13.98 9.15
N VAL A 320 1.38 13.19 8.09
CA VAL A 320 2.48 12.69 7.24
C VAL A 320 3.23 13.82 6.56
N ASP A 321 2.52 14.84 6.04
CA ASP A 321 3.12 16.00 5.39
C ASP A 321 4.03 16.78 6.35
N SER A 322 3.54 17.05 7.57
CA SER A 322 4.33 17.75 8.59
C SER A 322 5.55 16.94 9.06
N LEU A 323 5.43 15.60 9.15
CA LEU A 323 6.54 14.73 9.56
C LEU A 323 7.60 14.55 8.48
N ILE A 324 7.19 14.48 7.20
CA ILE A 324 8.13 14.42 6.07
C ILE A 324 8.94 15.72 5.99
N ASN A 325 8.28 16.85 6.26
CA ASN A 325 8.90 18.18 6.21
C ASN A 325 9.35 18.66 7.61
N TYR A 326 9.74 17.73 8.50
CA TYR A 326 10.08 18.03 9.89
C TYR A 326 11.12 19.14 10.02
N GLU A 327 12.18 19.10 9.22
CA GLU A 327 13.22 20.12 9.24
C GLU A 327 12.67 21.51 8.90
N ALA A 328 11.81 21.61 7.88
CA ALA A 328 11.17 22.88 7.52
C ALA A 328 10.28 23.42 8.66
N VAL A 329 9.52 22.54 9.34
CA VAL A 329 8.72 22.92 10.50
C VAL A 329 9.62 23.51 11.60
N LYS A 330 10.80 22.93 11.82
CA LYS A 330 11.78 23.39 12.81
C LYS A 330 12.50 24.67 12.37
N TYR A 331 12.93 24.77 11.11
CA TYR A 331 13.61 25.96 10.61
C TYR A 331 12.74 27.22 10.71
N PHE A 332 11.44 27.09 10.53
CA PHE A 332 10.50 28.21 10.63
C PHE A 332 9.78 28.30 11.99
N ASN A 333 10.09 27.42 12.96
CA ASN A 333 9.49 27.40 14.33
C ASN A 333 7.95 27.39 14.31
N ASN A 334 7.36 26.59 13.40
CA ASN A 334 5.91 26.55 13.14
C ASN A 334 5.20 25.34 13.76
N GLU A 335 5.74 24.71 14.81
CA GLU A 335 5.15 23.53 15.46
C GLU A 335 3.73 23.80 15.96
N LYS A 336 3.50 24.96 16.58
CA LYS A 336 2.17 25.32 17.11
C LYS A 336 1.13 25.45 15.97
N PHE A 337 1.56 25.95 14.83
CA PHE A 337 0.70 26.06 13.65
C PHE A 337 0.32 24.69 13.08
N GLU A 338 1.30 23.79 12.95
CA GLU A 338 1.05 22.43 12.44
C GLU A 338 0.19 21.61 13.42
N VAL A 339 0.39 21.74 14.73
CA VAL A 339 -0.46 21.13 15.77
C VAL A 339 -1.90 21.64 15.67
N ALA A 340 -2.11 22.94 15.53
CA ALA A 340 -3.46 23.51 15.37
C ALA A 340 -4.12 23.07 14.05
N ARG A 341 -3.35 22.94 12.97
CA ARG A 341 -3.81 22.42 11.66
C ARG A 341 -4.26 20.98 11.77
N TYR A 342 -3.49 20.15 12.47
CA TYR A 342 -3.81 18.74 12.72
C TYR A 342 -5.03 18.60 13.64
N ASP A 343 -5.10 19.36 14.75
CA ASP A 343 -6.24 19.36 15.66
C ASP A 343 -7.56 19.73 14.97
N LYS A 344 -7.54 20.73 14.07
CA LYS A 344 -8.70 21.08 13.24
C LYS A 344 -9.16 19.93 12.34
N ALA A 345 -8.23 19.10 11.86
CA ALA A 345 -8.58 17.92 11.06
C ALA A 345 -9.16 16.82 11.96
N LEU A 346 -8.58 16.60 13.15
CA LEU A 346 -9.08 15.64 14.15
C LEU A 346 -10.48 16.01 14.65
N LYS A 347 -10.77 17.29 14.90
CA LYS A 347 -12.10 17.73 15.30
C LYS A 347 -13.18 17.37 14.26
N LYS A 348 -12.89 17.51 12.97
CA LYS A 348 -13.81 17.08 11.92
C LYS A 348 -14.03 15.56 11.92
N TYR A 349 -12.99 14.79 12.21
CA TYR A 349 -13.10 13.35 12.36
C TYR A 349 -13.93 12.98 13.58
N GLU A 350 -13.72 13.65 14.73
CA GLU A 350 -14.50 13.47 15.97
C GLU A 350 -16.00 13.68 15.72
N ASP A 351 -16.39 14.82 15.14
CA ASP A 351 -17.79 15.13 14.82
C ASP A 351 -18.45 14.06 13.92
N ALA A 352 -17.70 13.56 12.93
CA ALA A 352 -18.17 12.51 12.05
C ALA A 352 -18.23 11.15 12.74
N SER A 353 -17.26 10.83 13.59
CA SER A 353 -17.18 9.58 14.36
C SER A 353 -18.33 9.45 15.37
N ILE A 354 -18.68 10.54 16.04
CA ILE A 354 -19.86 10.59 16.94
C ILE A 354 -21.11 10.18 16.15
N LYS A 355 -21.34 10.74 14.94
CA LYS A 355 -22.49 10.38 14.09
C LYS A 355 -22.45 8.91 13.65
N VAL A 356 -21.28 8.36 13.40
CA VAL A 356 -21.12 6.92 13.10
C VAL A 356 -21.55 6.07 14.29
N THR A 357 -21.09 6.40 15.50
CA THR A 357 -21.38 5.65 16.72
C THR A 357 -22.85 5.75 17.11
N THR A 358 -23.45 6.94 17.11
CA THR A 358 -24.87 7.13 17.43
C THR A 358 -25.80 6.43 16.44
N SER A 359 -25.46 6.48 15.14
CA SER A 359 -26.21 5.73 14.13
C SER A 359 -26.07 4.20 14.27
N LEU A 360 -24.94 3.71 14.83
CA LEU A 360 -24.77 2.29 15.15
C LEU A 360 -25.67 1.87 16.32
N ALA A 361 -25.70 2.70 17.36
CA ALA A 361 -26.60 2.47 18.49
C ALA A 361 -28.07 2.38 18.05
N PHE A 362 -28.51 3.28 17.14
CA PHE A 362 -29.85 3.21 16.56
C PHE A 362 -30.10 1.90 15.81
N LEU A 363 -29.14 1.44 14.99
CA LEU A 363 -29.25 0.17 14.29
C LEU A 363 -29.40 -1.00 15.27
N ASN A 364 -28.54 -1.09 16.26
CA ASN A 364 -28.55 -2.20 17.22
C ASN A 364 -29.82 -2.19 18.07
N SER A 365 -30.29 -1.02 18.50
CA SER A 365 -31.55 -0.89 19.28
C SER A 365 -32.77 -1.34 18.47
N GLY A 366 -32.86 -0.93 17.19
CA GLY A 366 -33.96 -1.35 16.33
C GLY A 366 -33.91 -2.85 16.02
N GLN A 367 -32.74 -3.41 15.80
CA GLN A 367 -32.58 -4.85 15.61
C GLN A 367 -33.03 -5.64 16.85
N ASN A 368 -32.60 -5.22 18.03
CA ASN A 368 -33.00 -5.86 19.30
C ASN A 368 -34.49 -5.73 19.56
N MET A 369 -35.10 -4.59 19.21
CA MET A 369 -36.54 -4.39 19.37
C MET A 369 -37.35 -5.36 18.49
N ILE A 370 -36.98 -5.48 17.20
CA ILE A 370 -37.62 -6.43 16.26
C ILE A 370 -37.51 -7.85 16.79
N PHE A 371 -36.31 -8.25 17.22
CA PHE A 371 -36.06 -9.60 17.70
C PHE A 371 -36.79 -9.92 19.02
N SER A 372 -36.76 -9.01 19.99
CA SER A 372 -37.41 -9.19 21.28
C SER A 372 -38.93 -9.23 21.13
N SER A 373 -39.52 -8.43 20.22
CA SER A 373 -40.95 -8.47 19.92
C SER A 373 -41.39 -9.82 19.32
N ALA A 374 -40.57 -10.35 18.41
CA ALA A 374 -40.83 -11.67 17.82
C ALA A 374 -40.70 -12.79 18.85
N LEU A 375 -39.67 -12.72 19.72
CA LEU A 375 -39.49 -13.69 20.80
C LEU A 375 -40.68 -13.67 21.76
N ALA A 376 -41.16 -12.48 22.15
CA ALA A 376 -42.38 -12.35 23.02
C ALA A 376 -43.62 -12.94 22.35
N ALA A 377 -43.84 -12.71 21.04
CA ALA A 377 -44.95 -13.28 20.31
C ALA A 377 -44.89 -14.82 20.25
N MET A 378 -43.70 -15.38 19.98
CA MET A 378 -43.51 -16.83 19.96
C MET A 378 -43.68 -17.47 21.34
N MET A 379 -43.17 -16.82 22.39
CA MET A 379 -43.38 -17.27 23.77
C MET A 379 -44.87 -17.25 24.15
N TYR A 380 -45.62 -16.23 23.74
CA TYR A 380 -47.07 -16.17 23.96
C TYR A 380 -47.79 -17.32 23.27
N LEU A 381 -47.48 -17.63 22.00
CA LEU A 381 -48.04 -18.76 21.28
C LEU A 381 -47.68 -20.10 21.95
N ALA A 382 -46.45 -20.27 22.37
CA ALA A 382 -46.01 -21.48 23.06
C ALA A 382 -46.69 -21.65 24.43
N CYS A 383 -46.88 -20.59 25.20
CA CYS A 383 -47.65 -20.62 26.45
C CYS A 383 -49.10 -21.03 26.21
N ASN A 384 -49.75 -20.50 25.17
CA ASN A 384 -51.13 -20.93 24.82
C ASN A 384 -51.17 -22.42 24.40
N GLY A 385 -50.14 -22.90 23.66
CA GLY A 385 -50.00 -24.30 23.31
C GLY A 385 -49.86 -25.21 24.54
N VAL A 386 -49.09 -24.80 25.52
CA VAL A 386 -48.93 -25.53 26.79
C VAL A 386 -50.25 -25.52 27.59
N ALA A 387 -50.93 -24.37 27.68
CA ALA A 387 -52.21 -24.25 28.38
C ALA A 387 -53.32 -25.13 27.75
N ASN A 388 -53.30 -25.30 26.44
CA ASN A 388 -54.21 -26.13 25.69
C ASN A 388 -53.80 -27.62 25.65
N GLY A 389 -52.70 -28.00 26.27
CA GLY A 389 -52.18 -29.39 26.30
C GLY A 389 -51.60 -29.88 24.97
N SER A 390 -51.41 -29.00 23.97
CA SER A 390 -50.83 -29.34 22.66
C SER A 390 -49.30 -29.28 22.62
N MET A 391 -48.67 -28.65 23.63
CA MET A 391 -47.21 -28.50 23.76
C MET A 391 -46.77 -28.83 25.19
N SER A 392 -45.55 -29.33 25.36
CA SER A 392 -44.95 -29.53 26.67
C SER A 392 -44.23 -28.26 27.17
N VAL A 393 -43.85 -28.22 28.45
CA VAL A 393 -43.01 -27.16 29.01
C VAL A 393 -41.65 -27.16 28.35
N GLY A 394 -41.12 -28.33 28.00
CA GLY A 394 -39.89 -28.48 27.26
C GLY A 394 -39.95 -27.88 25.84
N ASP A 395 -41.13 -27.96 25.18
CA ASP A 395 -41.35 -27.32 23.87
C ASP A 395 -41.24 -25.81 23.95
N LEU A 396 -41.79 -25.18 24.98
CA LEU A 396 -41.67 -23.74 25.21
C LEU A 396 -40.22 -23.33 25.36
N VAL A 397 -39.42 -24.08 26.10
CA VAL A 397 -38.01 -23.83 26.30
C VAL A 397 -37.22 -24.06 25.00
N MET A 398 -37.55 -25.11 24.23
CA MET A 398 -36.94 -25.42 22.96
C MET A 398 -37.17 -24.32 21.93
N VAL A 399 -38.39 -23.82 21.76
CA VAL A 399 -38.75 -22.71 20.88
C VAL A 399 -37.93 -21.46 21.24
N ASN A 400 -37.85 -21.13 22.55
CA ASN A 400 -37.05 -20.02 23.02
C ASN A 400 -35.58 -20.17 22.66
N GLN A 401 -34.98 -21.34 22.86
CA GLN A 401 -33.57 -21.60 22.53
C GLN A 401 -33.30 -21.55 21.02
N LEU A 402 -34.15 -22.18 20.20
CA LEU A 402 -33.99 -22.16 18.73
C LEU A 402 -34.04 -20.75 18.18
N VAL A 403 -34.94 -19.92 18.67
CA VAL A 403 -35.06 -18.53 18.24
C VAL A 403 -33.87 -17.70 18.75
N PHE A 404 -33.48 -17.84 20.02
CA PHE A 404 -32.36 -17.13 20.60
C PHE A 404 -31.06 -17.47 19.92
N GLN A 405 -30.89 -18.74 19.48
CA GLN A 405 -29.72 -19.16 18.72
C GLN A 405 -29.54 -18.39 17.40
N LEU A 406 -30.65 -17.96 16.75
CA LEU A 406 -30.61 -17.15 15.56
C LEU A 406 -30.17 -15.68 15.80
N SER A 407 -30.28 -15.18 17.03
CA SER A 407 -29.98 -13.78 17.36
C SER A 407 -28.50 -13.43 17.12
N VAL A 408 -27.59 -14.33 17.50
CA VAL A 408 -26.15 -14.11 17.40
C VAL A 408 -25.69 -13.94 15.94
N PRO A 409 -25.95 -14.89 15.02
CA PRO A 409 -25.55 -14.73 13.62
C PRO A 409 -26.26 -13.56 12.94
N LEU A 410 -27.48 -13.22 13.33
CA LEU A 410 -28.20 -12.07 12.79
C LEU A 410 -27.57 -10.73 13.19
N ASN A 411 -27.17 -10.57 14.44
CA ASN A 411 -26.46 -9.38 14.90
C ASN A 411 -25.16 -9.14 14.11
N PHE A 412 -24.46 -10.21 13.75
CA PHE A 412 -23.28 -10.13 12.90
C PHE A 412 -23.57 -9.87 11.42
N LEU A 413 -24.73 -10.28 10.92
CA LEU A 413 -25.07 -10.17 9.49
C LEU A 413 -24.95 -8.74 8.96
N GLY A 414 -25.38 -7.75 9.73
CA GLY A 414 -25.26 -6.33 9.36
C GLY A 414 -23.84 -5.85 9.27
N SER A 415 -22.94 -6.29 10.16
CA SER A 415 -21.52 -5.97 10.12
C SER A 415 -20.80 -6.70 8.98
N VAL A 416 -21.09 -7.98 8.81
CA VAL A 416 -20.54 -8.81 7.73
C VAL A 416 -20.94 -8.25 6.36
N TYR A 417 -22.22 -7.87 6.17
CA TYR A 417 -22.66 -7.27 4.91
C TYR A 417 -21.93 -5.97 4.57
N ARG A 418 -21.72 -5.09 5.56
CA ARG A 418 -20.99 -3.83 5.34
C ARG A 418 -19.53 -4.05 4.97
N GLU A 419 -18.86 -4.92 5.73
CA GLU A 419 -17.46 -5.24 5.51
C GLU A 419 -17.25 -5.98 4.19
N LEU A 420 -18.18 -6.89 3.86
CA LEU A 420 -18.19 -7.59 2.58
C LEU A 420 -18.28 -6.60 1.41
N ARG A 421 -19.17 -5.61 1.51
CA ARG A 421 -19.30 -4.59 0.47
C ARG A 421 -18.05 -3.71 0.36
N GLN A 422 -17.44 -3.34 1.49
CA GLN A 422 -16.17 -2.60 1.47
C GLN A 422 -15.06 -3.44 0.87
N SER A 423 -14.97 -4.71 1.25
CA SER A 423 -14.00 -5.66 0.72
C SER A 423 -14.14 -5.86 -0.80
N LEU A 424 -15.37 -5.92 -1.32
CA LEU A 424 -15.62 -6.00 -2.76
C LEU A 424 -15.12 -4.76 -3.50
N LEU A 425 -15.30 -3.56 -2.95
CA LEU A 425 -14.78 -2.31 -3.52
C LEU A 425 -13.24 -2.26 -3.50
N ASP A 426 -12.63 -2.68 -2.39
CA ASP A 426 -11.18 -2.74 -2.27
C ASP A 426 -10.58 -3.77 -3.24
N MET A 427 -11.26 -4.89 -3.43
CA MET A 427 -10.89 -5.92 -4.42
C MET A 427 -11.10 -5.42 -5.85
N GLU A 428 -12.17 -4.70 -6.14
CA GLU A 428 -12.41 -4.10 -7.45
C GLU A 428 -11.24 -3.19 -7.85
N THR A 429 -10.77 -2.36 -6.92
CA THR A 429 -9.58 -1.52 -7.13
C THR A 429 -8.34 -2.38 -7.45
N LEU A 430 -8.11 -3.47 -6.70
CA LEU A 430 -7.00 -4.39 -6.91
C LEU A 430 -7.06 -5.08 -8.28
N PHE A 431 -8.23 -5.59 -8.68
CA PHE A 431 -8.43 -6.23 -9.98
C PHE A 431 -8.39 -5.25 -11.15
N ASN A 432 -8.81 -4.00 -10.96
CA ASN A 432 -8.65 -2.97 -11.96
C ASN A 432 -7.19 -2.60 -12.19
N LEU A 433 -6.35 -2.63 -11.15
CA LEU A 433 -4.89 -2.54 -11.33
C LEU A 433 -4.34 -3.69 -12.16
N GLN A 434 -4.82 -4.90 -11.97
CA GLN A 434 -4.39 -6.09 -12.75
C GLN A 434 -4.84 -6.04 -14.20
N LYS A 435 -5.91 -5.29 -14.53
CA LYS A 435 -6.41 -5.12 -15.90
C LYS A 435 -5.70 -4.02 -16.67
N VAL A 436 -4.84 -3.22 -16.04
CA VAL A 436 -4.06 -2.19 -16.73
C VAL A 436 -3.14 -2.89 -17.74
N ASN A 437 -3.26 -2.51 -18.99
CA ASN A 437 -2.43 -3.10 -20.04
C ASN A 437 -0.98 -2.68 -19.90
N VAL A 438 -0.08 -3.62 -20.05
CA VAL A 438 1.36 -3.36 -20.19
C VAL A 438 1.60 -2.82 -21.59
N THR A 439 2.11 -1.58 -21.69
CA THR A 439 2.33 -0.90 -22.98
C THR A 439 3.52 -1.51 -23.71
N ILE A 440 4.61 -1.79 -22.96
CA ILE A 440 5.82 -2.40 -23.50
C ILE A 440 5.68 -3.91 -23.50
N GLN A 441 5.24 -4.47 -24.65
CA GLN A 441 5.10 -5.92 -24.82
C GLN A 441 6.22 -6.46 -25.69
N GLU A 442 6.69 -7.65 -25.37
CA GLU A 442 7.60 -8.38 -26.24
C GLU A 442 6.84 -8.90 -27.46
N ARG A 443 7.46 -8.81 -28.63
CA ARG A 443 6.90 -9.42 -29.84
C ARG A 443 6.93 -10.94 -29.69
N PRO A 444 5.94 -11.69 -30.26
CA PRO A 444 5.86 -13.14 -30.09
C PRO A 444 7.13 -13.90 -30.53
N ASN A 445 7.93 -13.31 -31.42
CA ASN A 445 9.16 -13.91 -31.98
C ASN A 445 10.43 -13.20 -31.48
N ALA A 446 10.36 -12.44 -30.36
CA ALA A 446 11.52 -11.75 -29.80
C ALA A 446 12.62 -12.75 -29.43
N LYS A 447 13.84 -12.48 -29.91
CA LYS A 447 15.02 -13.30 -29.63
C LYS A 447 15.90 -12.60 -28.57
N PRO A 448 16.72 -13.33 -27.82
CA PRO A 448 17.70 -12.70 -26.96
C PRO A 448 18.66 -11.81 -27.77
N LEU A 449 18.98 -10.62 -27.23
CA LEU A 449 19.98 -9.73 -27.84
C LEU A 449 21.35 -10.43 -27.92
N GLN A 450 21.96 -10.42 -29.09
CA GLN A 450 23.29 -10.97 -29.33
C GLN A 450 24.25 -9.83 -29.69
N LEU A 451 25.24 -9.59 -28.86
CA LEU A 451 26.28 -8.58 -29.10
C LEU A 451 27.47 -9.23 -29.81
N ILE A 452 27.49 -9.12 -31.14
CA ILE A 452 28.47 -9.77 -32.02
C ILE A 452 29.59 -8.79 -32.39
N GLN A 453 29.24 -7.51 -32.57
CA GLN A 453 30.12 -6.44 -33.03
C GLN A 453 30.61 -5.51 -31.89
N GLY A 454 30.39 -5.89 -30.62
CA GLY A 454 30.85 -5.10 -29.48
C GLY A 454 29.85 -4.04 -29.02
N GLY A 455 28.61 -4.05 -29.51
CA GLY A 455 27.52 -3.20 -29.04
C GLY A 455 27.49 -1.82 -29.71
N GLU A 456 27.53 -1.77 -31.05
CA GLU A 456 27.22 -0.55 -31.81
C GLU A 456 25.75 -0.15 -31.54
N ILE A 457 25.51 1.14 -31.23
CA ILE A 457 24.16 1.66 -31.04
C ILE A 457 23.85 2.67 -32.13
N ARG A 458 22.73 2.47 -32.86
CA ARG A 458 22.32 3.34 -33.96
C ARG A 458 20.90 3.85 -33.75
N PHE A 459 20.74 5.16 -33.79
CA PHE A 459 19.47 5.86 -33.83
C PHE A 459 19.19 6.27 -35.29
N GLU A 460 18.04 5.84 -35.83
CA GLU A 460 17.65 6.14 -37.22
C GLU A 460 16.32 6.88 -37.22
N ASN A 461 16.35 8.17 -37.54
CA ASN A 461 15.19 9.07 -37.66
C ASN A 461 14.26 9.01 -36.43
N VAL A 462 14.82 8.96 -35.23
CA VAL A 462 14.07 8.77 -33.99
C VAL A 462 13.38 10.04 -33.58
N THR A 463 12.04 9.98 -33.47
CA THR A 463 11.21 11.02 -32.87
C THR A 463 10.51 10.47 -31.65
N PHE A 464 10.57 11.20 -30.54
CA PHE A 464 9.98 10.82 -29.29
C PHE A 464 9.61 12.02 -28.42
N GLY A 465 8.45 11.95 -27.75
CA GLY A 465 8.02 12.88 -26.71
C GLY A 465 7.18 12.17 -25.65
N TYR A 466 7.27 12.60 -24.41
CA TYR A 466 6.40 12.09 -23.32
C TYR A 466 4.94 12.50 -23.50
N HIS A 467 4.71 13.59 -24.23
CA HIS A 467 3.40 14.04 -24.72
C HIS A 467 3.39 14.05 -26.24
N PRO A 468 2.31 13.65 -26.90
CA PRO A 468 2.23 13.66 -28.36
C PRO A 468 2.50 15.04 -28.98
N ASP A 469 2.07 16.12 -28.32
CA ASP A 469 2.18 17.49 -28.82
C ASP A 469 3.54 18.14 -28.51
N ARG A 470 4.43 17.48 -27.77
CA ARG A 470 5.72 18.03 -27.37
C ARG A 470 6.85 17.03 -27.59
N PRO A 471 7.35 16.90 -28.82
CA PRO A 471 8.50 16.03 -29.10
C PRO A 471 9.77 16.57 -28.42
N ILE A 472 10.50 15.65 -27.75
CA ILE A 472 11.77 15.94 -27.08
C ILE A 472 12.94 15.59 -27.98
N LEU A 473 12.87 14.45 -28.68
CA LEU A 473 13.78 14.10 -29.77
C LEU A 473 13.03 14.26 -31.07
N LYS A 474 13.65 14.91 -32.05
CA LYS A 474 13.07 15.26 -33.33
C LYS A 474 13.97 14.76 -34.44
N ASN A 475 13.58 13.64 -35.08
CA ASN A 475 14.30 13.03 -36.17
C ASN A 475 15.81 12.82 -35.89
N ALA A 476 16.13 12.39 -34.66
CA ALA A 476 17.50 12.20 -34.22
C ALA A 476 18.13 10.98 -34.94
N THR A 477 19.24 11.22 -35.64
CA THR A 477 20.00 10.19 -36.36
C THR A 477 21.47 10.32 -36.00
N PHE A 478 22.03 9.29 -35.35
CA PHE A 478 23.44 9.19 -34.98
C PHE A 478 23.82 7.76 -34.67
N THR A 479 25.14 7.49 -34.69
CA THR A 479 25.70 6.18 -34.38
C THR A 479 26.72 6.29 -33.27
N ILE A 480 26.65 5.41 -32.30
CA ILE A 480 27.65 5.20 -31.25
C ILE A 480 28.45 3.97 -31.64
N PRO A 481 29.69 4.11 -32.10
CA PRO A 481 30.48 2.97 -32.54
C PRO A 481 30.80 2.00 -31.41
N ALA A 482 30.93 0.73 -31.73
CA ALA A 482 31.29 -0.30 -30.77
C ALA A 482 32.67 -0.05 -30.15
N GLY A 483 32.80 -0.30 -28.86
CA GLY A 483 34.08 -0.20 -28.14
C GLY A 483 34.61 1.21 -27.95
N GLN A 484 33.83 2.25 -28.22
CA GLN A 484 34.23 3.63 -28.05
C GLN A 484 33.63 4.27 -26.79
N LYS A 485 34.34 5.29 -26.28
CA LYS A 485 33.87 6.21 -25.27
C LYS A 485 33.13 7.36 -25.95
N PHE A 486 31.83 7.38 -25.83
CA PHE A 486 30.94 8.36 -26.45
C PHE A 486 30.35 9.31 -25.40
N ALA A 487 30.29 10.59 -25.70
CA ALA A 487 29.71 11.58 -24.81
C ALA A 487 28.50 12.26 -25.44
N ILE A 488 27.50 12.58 -24.61
CA ILE A 488 26.30 13.33 -25.01
C ILE A 488 26.24 14.59 -24.16
N VAL A 489 26.26 15.75 -24.82
CA VAL A 489 26.22 17.09 -24.21
C VAL A 489 25.08 17.93 -24.76
N GLY A 490 24.74 18.99 -24.06
CA GLY A 490 23.74 19.96 -24.48
C GLY A 490 23.01 20.63 -23.30
N PRO A 491 22.22 21.65 -23.55
CA PRO A 491 21.46 22.35 -22.51
C PRO A 491 20.53 21.44 -21.70
N SER A 492 20.12 21.90 -20.52
CA SER A 492 19.12 21.17 -19.73
C SER A 492 17.82 21.01 -20.51
N GLY A 493 17.22 19.81 -20.45
CA GLY A 493 15.95 19.53 -21.14
C GLY A 493 16.06 19.19 -22.64
N CYS A 494 17.25 19.15 -23.26
CA CYS A 494 17.41 18.83 -24.69
C CYS A 494 17.21 17.33 -25.05
N GLY A 495 17.03 16.44 -24.06
CA GLY A 495 16.72 15.03 -24.30
C GLY A 495 17.81 14.03 -23.96
N LYS A 496 18.91 14.41 -23.27
CA LYS A 496 20.04 13.53 -22.92
C LYS A 496 19.59 12.27 -22.17
N SER A 497 18.94 12.40 -21.01
CA SER A 497 18.45 11.27 -20.22
C SER A 497 17.28 10.53 -20.91
N THR A 498 16.62 11.15 -21.89
CA THR A 498 15.57 10.50 -22.71
C THR A 498 16.19 9.42 -23.62
N ILE A 499 17.39 9.63 -24.16
CA ILE A 499 18.13 8.64 -24.94
C ILE A 499 18.33 7.37 -24.12
N LEU A 500 18.77 7.51 -22.87
CA LEU A 500 18.95 6.37 -21.96
C LEU A 500 17.64 5.62 -21.69
N ARG A 501 16.53 6.35 -21.44
CA ARG A 501 15.21 5.75 -21.20
C ARG A 501 14.68 4.98 -22.42
N LEU A 502 14.97 5.44 -23.61
CA LEU A 502 14.62 4.74 -24.86
C LEU A 502 15.48 3.50 -25.09
N LEU A 503 16.77 3.55 -24.78
CA LEU A 503 17.68 2.39 -24.87
C LEU A 503 17.29 1.26 -23.90
N PHE A 504 16.89 1.63 -22.66
CA PHE A 504 16.32 0.65 -21.71
C PHE A 504 14.93 0.16 -22.08
N ARG A 505 14.37 0.70 -23.18
CA ARG A 505 13.01 0.42 -23.61
C ARG A 505 12.01 0.60 -22.47
N PHE A 506 12.11 1.73 -21.73
CA PHE A 506 11.06 2.19 -20.84
C PHE A 506 9.91 2.82 -21.61
N TYR A 507 10.19 3.24 -22.84
CA TYR A 507 9.26 3.78 -23.82
C TYR A 507 9.66 3.27 -25.21
N ASP A 508 8.68 3.02 -26.08
CA ASP A 508 8.91 2.78 -27.51
C ASP A 508 8.91 4.13 -28.25
N VAL A 509 9.68 4.23 -29.31
CA VAL A 509 9.75 5.43 -30.15
C VAL A 509 8.48 5.66 -30.94
N GLN A 510 8.12 6.93 -31.16
CA GLN A 510 6.93 7.32 -31.95
C GLN A 510 7.18 7.11 -33.46
N SER A 511 8.37 7.43 -33.93
CA SER A 511 8.83 7.13 -35.29
C SER A 511 10.32 6.84 -35.29
N GLY A 512 10.80 6.17 -36.34
CA GLY A 512 12.16 5.69 -36.44
C GLY A 512 12.42 4.37 -35.73
N ARG A 513 13.69 4.04 -35.53
CA ARG A 513 14.12 2.83 -34.85
C ARG A 513 15.47 3.01 -34.13
N ILE A 514 15.67 2.17 -33.11
CA ILE A 514 16.92 2.10 -32.37
C ILE A 514 17.46 0.69 -32.55
N LEU A 515 18.69 0.60 -33.02
CA LEU A 515 19.36 -0.66 -33.29
C LEU A 515 20.55 -0.83 -32.35
N ILE A 516 20.77 -2.06 -31.88
CA ILE A 516 21.98 -2.47 -31.16
C ILE A 516 22.59 -3.64 -31.92
N ASP A 517 23.82 -3.50 -32.43
CA ASP A 517 24.44 -4.44 -33.35
C ASP A 517 23.51 -4.85 -34.51
N GLY A 518 22.81 -3.87 -35.10
CA GLY A 518 21.87 -4.07 -36.20
C GLY A 518 20.51 -4.67 -35.79
N GLN A 519 20.29 -5.02 -34.52
CA GLN A 519 19.05 -5.60 -34.02
C GLN A 519 18.14 -4.49 -33.43
N ASP A 520 16.88 -4.39 -33.89
CA ASP A 520 15.93 -3.43 -33.34
C ASP A 520 15.59 -3.80 -31.88
N VAL A 521 15.66 -2.82 -30.98
CA VAL A 521 15.35 -3.01 -29.54
C VAL A 521 13.92 -3.53 -29.30
N ARG A 522 13.02 -3.41 -30.29
CA ARG A 522 11.65 -3.93 -30.23
C ARG A 522 11.55 -5.41 -30.61
N ASP A 523 12.56 -5.96 -31.29
CA ASP A 523 12.60 -7.35 -31.76
C ASP A 523 13.38 -8.28 -30.84
N VAL A 524 14.01 -7.72 -29.81
CA VAL A 524 14.74 -8.49 -28.79
C VAL A 524 13.96 -8.57 -27.48
N THR A 525 14.25 -9.61 -26.67
CA THR A 525 13.64 -9.74 -25.35
C THR A 525 14.12 -8.64 -24.41
N VAL A 526 13.21 -8.04 -23.64
CA VAL A 526 13.51 -6.91 -22.74
C VAL A 526 14.51 -7.32 -21.66
N ASP A 527 14.43 -8.57 -21.19
CA ASP A 527 15.35 -9.11 -20.19
C ASP A 527 16.81 -9.15 -20.73
N SER A 528 17.02 -9.68 -21.94
CA SER A 528 18.37 -9.72 -22.55
C SER A 528 18.92 -8.32 -22.84
N LEU A 529 18.06 -7.40 -23.31
CA LEU A 529 18.43 -6.01 -23.55
C LEU A 529 18.91 -5.33 -22.25
N ARG A 530 18.12 -5.42 -21.18
CA ARG A 530 18.46 -4.78 -19.90
C ARG A 530 19.62 -5.44 -19.18
N LYS A 531 19.86 -6.73 -19.40
CA LYS A 531 21.06 -7.42 -18.90
C LYS A 531 22.33 -6.91 -19.57
N ALA A 532 22.29 -6.65 -20.88
CA ALA A 532 23.41 -6.16 -21.65
C ALA A 532 23.81 -4.71 -21.30
N ILE A 533 22.88 -3.91 -20.76
CA ILE A 533 23.08 -2.49 -20.44
C ILE A 533 23.25 -2.31 -18.93
N GLY A 534 24.29 -1.61 -18.51
CA GLY A 534 24.48 -1.13 -17.15
C GLY A 534 24.37 0.40 -17.07
N VAL A 535 23.78 0.91 -16.00
CA VAL A 535 23.59 2.36 -15.84
C VAL A 535 23.98 2.81 -14.44
N VAL A 536 24.64 3.99 -14.39
CA VAL A 536 24.72 4.81 -13.18
C VAL A 536 23.81 6.00 -13.41
N PRO A 537 22.63 6.05 -12.77
CA PRO A 537 21.68 7.14 -12.97
C PRO A 537 22.12 8.40 -12.19
N GLN A 538 21.61 9.56 -12.57
CA GLN A 538 21.80 10.85 -11.90
C GLN A 538 21.40 10.78 -10.43
N ASP A 539 20.17 10.31 -10.15
CA ASP A 539 19.69 10.00 -8.80
C ASP A 539 19.86 8.51 -8.55
N THR A 540 20.70 8.15 -7.59
CA THR A 540 20.94 6.75 -7.23
C THR A 540 19.90 6.27 -6.23
N PRO A 541 18.91 5.44 -6.62
CA PRO A 541 17.97 4.84 -5.68
C PRO A 541 18.67 3.74 -4.88
N LEU A 542 18.58 3.84 -3.54
CA LEU A 542 19.05 2.81 -2.62
C LEU A 542 17.83 2.13 -1.95
N PHE A 543 17.95 0.82 -1.79
CA PHE A 543 16.99 0.03 -1.01
C PHE A 543 17.27 0.24 0.48
N ASN A 544 16.21 0.28 1.28
CA ASN A 544 16.31 0.31 2.73
C ASN A 544 16.75 -1.06 3.26
N ASP A 545 18.01 -1.36 3.03
CA ASP A 545 18.67 -2.64 3.36
C ASP A 545 20.16 -2.37 3.60
N THR A 546 20.96 -3.41 3.77
CA THR A 546 22.40 -3.29 4.00
C THR A 546 23.15 -2.76 2.80
N ILE A 547 24.36 -2.23 3.02
CA ILE A 547 25.28 -1.82 1.95
C ILE A 547 25.62 -3.02 1.05
N ALA A 548 25.89 -4.19 1.66
CA ALA A 548 26.15 -5.44 0.93
C ALA A 548 25.02 -5.78 -0.03
N HIS A 549 23.77 -5.74 0.45
CA HIS A 549 22.59 -5.97 -0.39
C HIS A 549 22.49 -4.97 -1.52
N ASN A 550 22.71 -3.70 -1.23
CA ASN A 550 22.66 -2.64 -2.22
C ASN A 550 23.70 -2.80 -3.34
N ILE A 551 24.90 -3.26 -3.05
CA ILE A 551 25.93 -3.56 -4.07
C ILE A 551 25.57 -4.84 -4.82
N ARG A 552 25.20 -5.92 -4.11
CA ARG A 552 24.83 -7.24 -4.67
C ARG A 552 23.63 -7.16 -5.61
N TYR A 553 22.81 -6.09 -5.51
CA TYR A 553 21.69 -5.87 -6.43
C TYR A 553 22.13 -5.74 -7.90
N GLY A 554 23.38 -5.43 -8.18
CA GLY A 554 23.96 -5.47 -9.52
C GLY A 554 24.00 -6.88 -10.12
N ARG A 555 24.30 -7.90 -9.28
CA ARG A 555 24.28 -9.34 -9.60
C ARG A 555 23.98 -10.12 -8.33
N ILE A 556 22.74 -10.64 -8.20
CA ILE A 556 22.21 -11.21 -6.97
C ILE A 556 23.00 -12.45 -6.52
N ASP A 557 23.52 -13.24 -7.48
CA ASP A 557 24.27 -14.48 -7.21
C ASP A 557 25.75 -14.24 -6.89
N ALA A 558 26.19 -12.98 -6.75
CA ALA A 558 27.57 -12.63 -6.46
C ALA A 558 27.98 -13.01 -5.04
N SER A 559 29.20 -13.54 -4.90
CA SER A 559 29.81 -13.84 -3.61
C SER A 559 30.19 -12.55 -2.85
N ASP A 560 30.41 -12.68 -1.53
CA ASP A 560 30.82 -11.53 -0.70
C ASP A 560 32.18 -10.97 -1.13
N GLU A 561 33.08 -11.81 -1.63
CA GLU A 561 34.37 -11.39 -2.17
C GLU A 561 34.23 -10.57 -3.46
N GLU A 562 33.28 -10.94 -4.34
CA GLU A 562 33.01 -10.17 -5.56
C GLU A 562 32.39 -8.82 -5.23
N VAL A 563 31.48 -8.77 -4.24
CA VAL A 563 30.90 -7.54 -3.70
C VAL A 563 32.00 -6.63 -3.14
N ARG A 564 32.94 -7.18 -2.37
CA ARG A 564 34.08 -6.45 -1.81
C ARG A 564 34.98 -5.90 -2.90
N ARG A 565 35.36 -6.72 -3.87
CA ARG A 565 36.19 -6.28 -5.03
C ARG A 565 35.52 -5.17 -5.84
N ALA A 566 34.20 -5.24 -6.03
CA ALA A 566 33.44 -4.19 -6.70
C ALA A 566 33.46 -2.88 -5.91
N ALA A 567 33.34 -2.94 -4.58
CA ALA A 567 33.46 -1.79 -3.69
C ALA A 567 34.88 -1.19 -3.66
N GLU A 568 35.90 -2.02 -3.69
CA GLU A 568 37.32 -1.58 -3.80
C GLU A 568 37.56 -0.80 -5.09
N ARG A 569 37.11 -1.34 -6.23
CA ARG A 569 37.22 -0.69 -7.55
C ARG A 569 36.41 0.61 -7.67
N ALA A 570 35.34 0.75 -6.89
CA ALA A 570 34.54 1.98 -6.80
C ALA A 570 35.04 2.96 -5.72
N HIS A 571 36.18 2.70 -5.09
CA HIS A 571 36.75 3.53 -4.01
C HIS A 571 35.80 3.79 -2.83
N ILE A 572 34.92 2.82 -2.48
CA ILE A 572 34.03 2.95 -1.32
C ILE A 572 34.38 1.97 -0.19
N HIS A 573 35.20 0.94 -0.47
CA HIS A 573 35.53 -0.11 0.51
C HIS A 573 36.09 0.45 1.83
N LYS A 574 37.04 1.35 1.76
CA LYS A 574 37.70 1.95 2.96
C LYS A 574 36.68 2.68 3.85
N LEU A 575 35.71 3.32 3.25
CA LEU A 575 34.64 3.99 3.98
C LEU A 575 33.73 2.96 4.67
N ILE A 576 33.34 1.90 3.93
CA ILE A 576 32.49 0.82 4.47
C ILE A 576 33.19 0.13 5.63
N ASP A 577 34.47 -0.15 5.51
CA ASP A 577 35.28 -0.83 6.54
C ASP A 577 35.46 0.03 7.81
N GLY A 578 35.33 1.35 7.69
CA GLY A 578 35.32 2.29 8.82
C GLY A 578 33.97 2.42 9.54
N LEU A 579 32.89 1.85 9.01
CA LEU A 579 31.58 1.86 9.66
C LEU A 579 31.48 0.78 10.75
N PRO A 580 30.72 1.00 11.83
CA PRO A 580 30.61 0.04 12.94
C PRO A 580 30.17 -1.36 12.49
N ASP A 581 29.24 -1.46 11.57
CA ASP A 581 28.68 -2.72 11.07
C ASP A 581 29.22 -3.09 9.66
N GLY A 582 30.20 -2.33 9.14
CA GLY A 582 30.81 -2.56 7.85
C GLY A 582 29.79 -2.71 6.72
N TYR A 583 29.87 -3.80 5.97
CA TYR A 583 28.96 -4.11 4.87
C TYR A 583 27.50 -4.38 5.29
N GLU A 584 27.25 -4.73 6.56
CA GLU A 584 25.91 -4.95 7.11
C GLU A 584 25.25 -3.66 7.61
N THR A 585 25.91 -2.51 7.46
CA THR A 585 25.33 -1.21 7.80
C THR A 585 24.10 -0.93 6.95
N ALA A 586 22.97 -0.61 7.59
CA ALA A 586 21.73 -0.24 6.92
C ALA A 586 21.84 1.19 6.35
N VAL A 587 21.40 1.38 5.10
CA VAL A 587 21.47 2.68 4.41
C VAL A 587 20.31 3.63 4.73
N GLY A 588 19.26 3.14 5.43
CA GLY A 588 18.05 3.90 5.75
C GLY A 588 17.12 4.11 4.54
N GLU A 589 15.96 4.73 4.78
CA GLU A 589 15.00 5.04 3.72
C GLU A 589 15.63 5.97 2.68
N ARG A 590 15.60 5.57 1.40
CA ARG A 590 16.20 6.29 0.26
C ARG A 590 17.67 6.65 0.46
N GLY A 591 18.38 5.93 1.36
CA GLY A 591 19.78 6.18 1.65
C GLY A 591 20.03 7.50 2.36
N MET A 592 19.14 8.00 3.20
CA MET A 592 19.31 9.28 3.91
C MET A 592 20.52 9.30 4.85
N MET A 593 21.04 8.14 5.24
CA MET A 593 22.22 8.01 6.09
C MET A 593 23.55 8.08 5.31
N ILE A 594 23.50 8.21 3.98
CA ILE A 594 24.64 8.15 3.08
C ILE A 594 24.72 9.44 2.28
N SER A 595 25.93 10.03 2.16
CA SER A 595 26.17 11.25 1.38
C SER A 595 25.92 11.05 -0.12
N GLY A 596 25.69 12.12 -0.87
CA GLY A 596 25.45 12.06 -2.31
C GLY A 596 26.58 11.38 -3.08
N GLY A 597 27.83 11.69 -2.74
CA GLY A 597 29.00 11.08 -3.34
C GLY A 597 29.15 9.58 -3.03
N GLU A 598 28.79 9.16 -1.82
CA GLU A 598 28.79 7.75 -1.42
C GLU A 598 27.70 6.97 -2.17
N LYS A 599 26.50 7.56 -2.35
CA LYS A 599 25.42 6.96 -3.18
C LYS A 599 25.91 6.71 -4.61
N GLN A 600 26.60 7.67 -5.20
CA GLN A 600 27.16 7.51 -6.55
C GLN A 600 28.20 6.39 -6.60
N ARG A 601 29.13 6.30 -5.63
CA ARG A 601 30.10 5.20 -5.55
C ARG A 601 29.42 3.84 -5.35
N LEU A 602 28.33 3.76 -4.59
CA LEU A 602 27.54 2.53 -4.47
C LEU A 602 26.89 2.15 -5.82
N ALA A 603 26.34 3.12 -6.57
CA ALA A 603 25.81 2.86 -7.91
C ALA A 603 26.89 2.34 -8.88
N ILE A 604 28.08 2.87 -8.79
CA ILE A 604 29.22 2.42 -9.60
C ILE A 604 29.67 1.02 -9.16
N SER A 605 29.66 0.70 -7.86
CA SER A 605 29.91 -0.67 -7.38
C SER A 605 28.91 -1.67 -7.96
N ARG A 606 27.61 -1.31 -8.03
CA ARG A 606 26.57 -2.11 -8.68
C ARG A 606 26.87 -2.35 -10.16
N LEU A 607 27.28 -1.30 -10.86
CA LEU A 607 27.62 -1.36 -12.28
C LEU A 607 28.83 -2.27 -12.53
N ILE A 608 29.90 -2.10 -11.73
CA ILE A 608 31.11 -2.94 -11.80
C ILE A 608 30.78 -4.41 -11.53
N LEU A 609 29.94 -4.68 -10.53
CA LEU A 609 29.53 -6.05 -10.19
C LEU A 609 28.65 -6.69 -11.27
N LYS A 610 27.81 -5.89 -11.93
CA LYS A 610 26.97 -6.34 -13.06
C LYS A 610 27.79 -6.72 -14.27
N ASP A 611 28.89 -6.02 -14.52
CA ASP A 611 29.84 -6.22 -15.62
C ASP A 611 29.20 -6.30 -17.03
N PRO A 612 28.42 -5.30 -17.44
CA PRO A 612 27.71 -5.29 -18.71
C PRO A 612 28.65 -4.98 -19.90
N GLN A 613 28.19 -5.19 -21.14
CA GLN A 613 28.93 -4.78 -22.34
C GLN A 613 28.67 -3.32 -22.73
N LEU A 614 27.51 -2.77 -22.38
CA LEU A 614 27.12 -1.38 -22.65
C LEU A 614 27.03 -0.61 -21.34
N PHE A 615 27.83 0.42 -21.18
CA PHE A 615 27.89 1.26 -20.00
C PHE A 615 27.24 2.61 -20.25
N PHE A 616 26.38 3.07 -19.33
CA PHE A 616 25.77 4.38 -19.36
C PHE A 616 25.98 5.12 -18.04
N PHE A 617 26.52 6.33 -18.14
CA PHE A 617 26.76 7.22 -17.01
C PHE A 617 25.93 8.49 -17.21
N ASP A 618 24.86 8.67 -16.42
CA ASP A 618 23.99 9.85 -16.46
C ASP A 618 24.37 10.77 -15.29
N GLU A 619 25.24 11.76 -15.56
CA GLU A 619 25.76 12.72 -14.56
C GLU A 619 26.38 12.04 -13.31
N ALA A 620 27.04 10.90 -13.51
CA ALA A 620 27.48 9.98 -12.46
C ALA A 620 28.57 10.54 -11.52
N THR A 621 29.11 11.74 -11.77
CA THR A 621 30.19 12.35 -10.99
C THR A 621 29.81 13.72 -10.41
N SER A 622 28.59 14.18 -10.60
CA SER A 622 28.16 15.54 -10.21
C SER A 622 28.23 15.83 -8.70
N ALA A 623 28.11 14.81 -7.85
CA ALA A 623 28.15 14.92 -6.40
C ALA A 623 29.52 14.52 -5.78
N LEU A 624 30.55 14.30 -6.60
CA LEU A 624 31.89 13.91 -6.15
C LEU A 624 32.84 15.13 -6.07
N ASP A 625 33.76 15.07 -5.11
CA ASP A 625 34.90 15.98 -5.07
C ASP A 625 35.88 15.66 -6.20
N THR A 626 36.63 16.65 -6.63
CA THR A 626 37.52 16.56 -7.81
C THR A 626 38.55 15.43 -7.71
N TYR A 627 39.10 15.17 -6.52
CA TYR A 627 40.07 14.11 -6.31
C TYR A 627 39.44 12.71 -6.47
N THR A 628 38.30 12.48 -5.81
CA THR A 628 37.56 11.21 -5.91
C THR A 628 37.03 10.99 -7.32
N GLU A 629 36.57 12.05 -8.00
CA GLU A 629 36.13 12.01 -9.40
C GLU A 629 37.25 11.51 -10.31
N GLN A 630 38.42 12.09 -10.22
CA GLN A 630 39.59 11.70 -11.06
C GLN A 630 40.00 10.24 -10.82
N ALA A 631 40.10 9.82 -9.54
CA ALA A 631 40.48 8.45 -9.19
C ALA A 631 39.45 7.44 -9.70
N LEU A 632 38.16 7.78 -9.60
CA LEU A 632 37.04 6.96 -10.08
C LEU A 632 37.05 6.86 -11.62
N LEU A 633 37.20 7.98 -12.31
CA LEU A 633 37.29 8.01 -13.77
C LEU A 633 38.48 7.20 -14.28
N GLN A 634 39.63 7.25 -13.61
CA GLN A 634 40.78 6.40 -13.95
C GLN A 634 40.44 4.91 -13.84
N ASN A 635 39.74 4.50 -12.80
CA ASN A 635 39.28 3.12 -12.66
C ASN A 635 38.24 2.73 -13.72
N ILE A 636 37.25 3.58 -13.97
CA ILE A 636 36.30 3.37 -15.05
C ILE A 636 37.02 3.25 -16.39
N ASN A 637 37.91 4.18 -16.70
CA ASN A 637 38.74 4.14 -17.92
C ASN A 637 39.59 2.87 -18.00
N SER A 638 40.10 2.34 -16.86
CA SER A 638 40.84 1.07 -16.86
C SER A 638 39.95 -0.13 -17.22
N ILE A 639 38.65 -0.11 -16.81
CA ILE A 639 37.68 -1.12 -17.18
C ILE A 639 37.28 -1.02 -18.67
N LEU A 640 37.22 0.22 -19.17
CA LEU A 640 36.84 0.53 -20.55
C LEU A 640 37.99 0.44 -21.55
N LYS A 641 39.26 0.30 -21.11
CA LYS A 641 40.42 0.07 -21.98
C LYS A 641 40.31 -1.18 -22.85
N ASP A 642 39.50 -2.14 -22.40
CA ASP A 642 39.09 -3.27 -23.23
C ASP A 642 38.09 -2.77 -24.26
N LYS A 643 38.54 -2.53 -25.50
CA LYS A 643 37.73 -2.02 -26.64
C LYS A 643 36.54 -2.92 -27.01
N SER A 644 36.29 -3.99 -26.27
CA SER A 644 35.10 -4.83 -26.41
C SER A 644 33.84 -4.20 -25.80
N ARG A 645 33.94 -3.03 -25.11
CA ARG A 645 32.86 -2.43 -24.32
C ARG A 645 32.56 -1.01 -24.79
N THR A 646 31.30 -0.74 -25.08
CA THR A 646 30.82 0.59 -25.47
C THR A 646 30.38 1.38 -24.25
N SER A 647 30.82 2.63 -24.12
CA SER A 647 30.43 3.49 -23.00
C SER A 647 29.87 4.82 -23.46
N VAL A 648 28.81 5.25 -22.79
CA VAL A 648 28.09 6.52 -23.08
C VAL A 648 28.05 7.35 -21.81
N PHE A 649 28.60 8.56 -21.89
CA PHE A 649 28.60 9.54 -20.81
C PHE A 649 27.65 10.68 -21.12
N VAL A 650 26.68 10.92 -20.26
CA VAL A 650 25.92 12.17 -20.24
C VAL A 650 26.54 13.05 -19.17
N ALA A 651 27.20 14.14 -19.58
CA ALA A 651 27.92 14.98 -18.65
C ALA A 651 27.44 16.43 -18.65
N HIS A 652 27.43 17.02 -17.47
CA HIS A 652 27.33 18.46 -17.26
C HIS A 652 28.72 19.12 -17.18
N ARG A 653 29.71 18.39 -16.68
CA ARG A 653 31.10 18.87 -16.64
C ARG A 653 31.85 18.42 -17.90
N LEU A 654 32.16 19.35 -18.80
CA LEU A 654 32.78 19.03 -20.09
C LEU A 654 34.20 18.48 -19.96
N ARG A 655 34.94 18.84 -18.90
CA ARG A 655 36.24 18.26 -18.62
C ARG A 655 36.23 16.73 -18.42
N THR A 656 35.14 16.17 -17.91
CA THR A 656 34.98 14.73 -17.67
C THR A 656 34.95 13.92 -18.98
N ILE A 657 34.54 14.58 -20.07
CA ILE A 657 34.34 13.95 -21.37
C ILE A 657 35.28 14.40 -22.46
N ALA A 658 36.23 15.28 -22.16
CA ALA A 658 37.23 15.81 -23.14
C ALA A 658 38.06 14.68 -23.76
N ASP A 659 38.25 13.55 -23.04
CA ASP A 659 38.96 12.35 -23.49
C ASP A 659 38.06 11.35 -24.23
N SER A 660 36.80 11.70 -24.56
CA SER A 660 35.89 10.84 -25.30
C SER A 660 36.27 10.77 -26.78
N ASP A 661 36.11 9.56 -27.38
CA ASP A 661 36.43 9.36 -28.79
C ASP A 661 35.51 10.18 -29.69
N GLN A 662 34.23 10.30 -29.30
CA GLN A 662 33.26 11.13 -30.00
C GLN A 662 32.31 11.82 -29.00
N ILE A 663 31.90 13.04 -29.34
CA ILE A 663 30.99 13.87 -28.57
C ILE A 663 29.82 14.25 -29.47
N LEU A 664 28.60 14.04 -29.00
CA LEU A 664 27.33 14.41 -29.61
C LEU A 664 26.75 15.62 -28.89
N VAL A 665 26.51 16.69 -29.62
CA VAL A 665 25.85 17.91 -29.08
C VAL A 665 24.37 17.90 -29.48
N LEU A 666 23.50 17.90 -28.46
CA LEU A 666 22.07 18.01 -28.65
C LEU A 666 21.57 19.43 -28.38
N LYS A 667 20.79 19.98 -29.29
CA LYS A 667 20.09 21.26 -29.12
C LYS A 667 18.64 21.14 -29.59
N GLU A 668 17.69 21.49 -28.72
CA GLU A 668 16.24 21.48 -29.00
C GLU A 668 15.69 20.16 -29.57
N GLY A 669 16.32 19.03 -29.19
CA GLY A 669 15.91 17.70 -29.63
C GLY A 669 16.54 17.22 -30.95
N HIS A 670 17.39 18.03 -31.57
CA HIS A 670 18.14 17.70 -32.79
C HIS A 670 19.62 17.41 -32.47
N VAL A 671 20.25 16.60 -33.31
CA VAL A 671 21.69 16.46 -33.33
C VAL A 671 22.28 17.72 -34.01
N ALA A 672 22.94 18.54 -33.25
CA ALA A 672 23.50 19.79 -33.74
C ALA A 672 24.93 19.60 -34.27
N GLU A 673 25.79 18.94 -33.49
CA GLU A 673 27.21 18.72 -33.83
C GLU A 673 27.60 17.30 -33.38
N MET A 674 28.60 16.73 -34.05
CA MET A 674 29.22 15.47 -33.69
C MET A 674 30.69 15.46 -34.17
N GLY A 675 31.58 15.03 -33.28
CA GLY A 675 33.02 14.95 -33.57
C GLY A 675 33.85 14.70 -32.33
N SER A 676 35.19 14.68 -32.45
CA SER A 676 36.10 14.66 -31.32
C SER A 676 36.15 16.04 -30.61
N HIS A 677 36.62 16.06 -29.37
CA HIS A 677 36.81 17.30 -28.61
C HIS A 677 37.54 18.38 -29.40
N ARG A 678 38.67 18.00 -30.05
CA ARG A 678 39.47 18.91 -30.82
C ARG A 678 38.76 19.45 -32.06
N GLU A 679 38.12 18.58 -32.84
CA GLU A 679 37.33 18.96 -34.02
C GLU A 679 36.18 19.93 -33.69
N LEU A 680 35.51 19.70 -32.55
CA LEU A 680 34.38 20.54 -32.15
C LEU A 680 34.84 21.91 -31.62
N LEU A 681 36.00 22.00 -31.01
CA LEU A 681 36.60 23.31 -30.65
C LEU A 681 37.07 24.07 -31.87
N GLU A 682 37.71 23.40 -32.87
CA GLU A 682 38.13 24.04 -34.13
C GLU A 682 36.96 24.56 -34.98
N ARG A 683 35.75 23.96 -34.84
CA ARG A 683 34.54 24.43 -35.53
C ARG A 683 33.92 25.69 -34.94
N ASP A 684 34.35 26.10 -33.75
CA ASP A 684 33.83 27.26 -32.98
C ASP A 684 32.31 27.35 -32.92
N GLY A 685 31.68 26.18 -32.70
CA GLY A 685 30.21 25.98 -32.66
C GLY A 685 29.65 25.98 -31.23
N ILE A 686 28.49 25.31 -31.08
CA ILE A 686 27.78 25.22 -29.81
C ILE A 686 28.64 24.54 -28.73
N TYR A 687 29.42 23.53 -29.11
CA TYR A 687 30.35 22.88 -28.16
C TYR A 687 31.41 23.82 -27.63
N ALA A 688 32.02 24.61 -28.50
CA ALA A 688 33.04 25.59 -28.11
C ALA A 688 32.48 26.68 -27.19
N GLU A 689 31.27 27.16 -27.49
CA GLU A 689 30.53 28.11 -26.63
C GLU A 689 30.29 27.52 -25.21
N LEU A 690 29.78 26.29 -25.13
CA LEU A 690 29.58 25.59 -23.85
C LEU A 690 30.88 25.38 -23.09
N TRP A 691 31.96 25.02 -23.78
CA TRP A 691 33.28 24.80 -23.19
C TRP A 691 33.84 26.11 -22.63
N ASN A 692 33.88 27.16 -23.42
CA ASN A 692 34.42 28.47 -23.02
C ASN A 692 33.61 29.07 -21.84
N THR A 693 32.31 28.90 -21.82
CA THR A 693 31.45 29.36 -20.70
C THR A 693 31.78 28.62 -19.40
N GLN A 694 32.05 27.31 -19.46
CA GLN A 694 32.44 26.54 -18.29
C GLN A 694 33.85 26.84 -17.80
N GLU A 695 34.81 27.06 -18.70
CA GLU A 695 36.17 27.45 -18.36
C GLU A 695 36.19 28.84 -17.69
N GLN A 696 35.44 29.80 -18.22
CA GLN A 696 35.33 31.15 -17.63
C GLN A 696 34.73 31.13 -16.22
N SER A 697 33.64 30.35 -16.00
CA SER A 697 33.04 30.25 -14.67
C SER A 697 33.99 29.60 -13.65
N MET A 698 34.82 28.62 -14.07
CA MET A 698 35.81 28.01 -13.18
C MET A 698 37.02 28.90 -12.91
N ALA A 699 37.37 29.76 -13.87
CA ALA A 699 38.44 30.74 -13.67
C ALA A 699 38.03 31.83 -12.66
N GLN A 700 36.77 32.25 -12.68
CA GLN A 700 36.21 33.22 -11.73
C GLN A 700 36.10 32.65 -10.29
N ASP A 701 35.80 31.37 -10.14
CA ASP A 701 35.75 30.71 -8.84
C ASP A 701 37.15 30.51 -8.20
N ASN A 702 38.21 30.51 -8.98
CA ASN A 702 39.59 30.34 -8.54
C ASN A 702 40.37 31.64 -8.28
N ASP A 703 39.77 32.81 -8.50
CA ASP A 703 40.37 34.12 -8.26
C ASP A 703 39.70 34.85 -7.07
N PRO A 704 40.14 34.59 -5.82
CA PRO A 704 39.53 35.18 -4.62
C PRO A 704 39.77 36.69 -4.45
N GLU A 705 40.60 37.35 -5.30
CA GLU A 705 40.89 38.76 -5.12
C GLU A 705 39.88 39.73 -5.74
N GLN A 706 38.97 39.28 -6.62
CA GLN A 706 38.00 40.19 -7.25
C GLN A 706 36.65 40.29 -6.47
N SER A 707 36.33 39.38 -5.56
CA SER A 707 35.10 39.44 -4.76
C SER A 707 35.15 40.45 -3.60
N GLN A 708 36.32 41.07 -3.30
CA GLN A 708 36.45 42.07 -2.25
C GLN A 708 36.43 43.53 -2.73
N ALA A 709 36.42 43.77 -4.04
CA ALA A 709 36.52 45.12 -4.58
C ALA A 709 35.16 45.83 -4.82
N GLU A 710 34.02 45.13 -4.77
CA GLU A 710 32.71 45.75 -5.04
C GLU A 710 31.91 46.23 -3.79
N ASP A 711 32.38 45.96 -2.59
CA ASP A 711 31.68 46.32 -1.34
C ASP A 711 32.19 47.57 -0.62
N VAL A 712 33.07 48.35 -1.22
CA VAL A 712 33.55 49.60 -0.60
C VAL A 712 33.35 50.79 -1.57
N GLN A 713 32.11 51.25 -1.72
CA GLN A 713 31.85 52.66 -2.07
C GLN A 713 31.18 53.35 -0.89
N PRO A 714 31.80 54.33 -0.26
CA PRO A 714 31.18 55.11 0.78
C PRO A 714 30.20 56.09 0.17
N LYS A 715 28.94 56.02 0.56
CA LYS A 715 27.96 57.07 0.27
C LYS A 715 28.38 58.33 1.05
N ALA A 716 28.74 59.36 0.29
CA ALA A 716 28.76 60.74 0.78
C ALA A 716 27.37 61.35 0.84
#